data_01568a797c4fd8ed02aeeffa6f4161e8
#
_entry.id   01568a797c4fd8ed02aeeffa6f4161e8
#
_cell.length_a   1.000
_cell.length_b   1.000
_cell.length_c   1.000
_cell.angle_alpha   90.00
_cell.angle_beta   90.00
_cell.angle_gamma   90.00
#
_symmetry.space_group_name_H-M   'P 1'
#
loop_
_entity.id
_entity.type
_entity.pdbx_description
1 polymer ?
#
loop_
_entity_poly.entity_id
_entity_poly.type
_entity_poly.pdbx_seq_one_letter_code
_entity_poly.pdbx_strand_id
1 'polypeptide(L)'
;MDMIVLEEKAVPDPTLFVEKRDGRRVIFDVDKIDKALHKAAEKVMDVTPLVEKRLSTLVERIVDEIHSRFPQGVKIYEIQNIVEHELLEAKEYALAEEYITYRTQRDFERSKATDINFSIHKLLNKDQAVVNENANKDSDVFNTQRDLTAGIVGKSIGLQMLPKHVANAHQKGDIHYHDLDYSPYTPMTNCCLIDFKGMLENGFKIGNAEVESPKSIQTATAQISQIIANVASSQYGGCSADRIDEVLAPYAEKNYQKHLKDAEEWVLPDKREEYAWKKTQKEIYDAMQSLEYEINTLFTSNGQTPFTSLGFGLGTSRFEREIQKAILNIRIKGLGSEHRTAIFPKLIFTLKRGLNLEEGSPNYDIKQLALECATKRMYPDVLSYDKIIELTGSFKVPMGCRSFLQGWKDENGVEVNSGRMNLGVVTVNLPRIALESEGDMNKFWEIFNERMNIAEDALVYRVERTKEATPANAPILYQYGAFGRRLGKDESVDQLFKNRRATISLGYIGLYEVATVFFGNNWENNPEAKEFTLDIIRDMKRRVEEWSDQYGYHFSIYSTPSESLTDRFCRLDTEKFGSIPDITDKEYYTNSFHYDVRKNPTPFEKLDFEKVYPEAGASGGFIHYCEYPVLQQNPKALEAVWDYAYDRVGYLGTNTPIDRCYKCDFEGDFNPTERGFACPNCGNSDPKTVDVVKRTCGYLGNPQARPMVNGRHKEIAARVKHMNGSTIKIAGHEVTN
;
A
#
# COMPACT_ATOMS: atom_id res chain seq x y z
N MET A 1 -66.13 35.33 29.73
CA MET A 1 -66.33 33.86 29.89
C MET A 1 -65.78 33.20 28.65
N ASP A 2 -64.49 33.07 28.63
CA ASP A 2 -63.79 32.51 27.47
C ASP A 2 -63.66 30.99 27.68
N MET A 3 -64.29 30.24 26.83
CA MET A 3 -64.15 28.80 26.76
C MET A 3 -62.75 28.43 26.17
N ILE A 4 -61.90 27.90 27.02
CA ILE A 4 -60.65 27.28 26.56
C ILE A 4 -61.05 25.95 25.90
N VAL A 5 -60.93 25.90 24.57
CA VAL A 5 -60.98 24.66 23.82
C VAL A 5 -59.68 23.93 24.10
N LEU A 6 -59.74 22.86 24.90
CA LEU A 6 -58.66 21.92 25.05
C LEU A 6 -58.57 21.11 23.75
N GLU A 7 -57.46 21.27 22.99
CA GLU A 7 -57.09 20.36 21.90
C GLU A 7 -57.03 18.93 22.49
N GLU A 8 -57.91 18.06 22.03
CA GLU A 8 -57.81 16.63 22.29
C GLU A 8 -56.52 16.10 21.58
N LYS A 9 -55.53 15.78 22.40
CA LYS A 9 -54.40 15.01 21.89
C LYS A 9 -54.91 13.64 21.46
N ALA A 10 -54.69 13.27 20.19
CA ALA A 10 -55.01 11.96 19.67
C ALA A 10 -54.46 10.85 20.58
N VAL A 11 -55.35 10.02 21.15
CA VAL A 11 -55.01 8.92 22.05
C VAL A 11 -54.44 7.82 21.16
N PRO A 12 -53.25 7.20 21.50
CA PRO A 12 -52.73 6.07 20.71
C PRO A 12 -53.74 4.93 20.72
N ASP A 13 -54.03 4.35 19.53
CA ASP A 13 -54.92 3.18 19.44
C ASP A 13 -54.22 1.98 20.07
N PRO A 14 -54.70 1.44 21.20
CA PRO A 14 -54.07 0.35 21.94
C PRO A 14 -54.17 -1.00 21.22
N THR A 15 -54.83 -1.08 20.10
CA THR A 15 -55.16 -2.34 19.39
C THR A 15 -54.23 -2.57 18.18
N LEU A 16 -53.63 -1.53 17.58
CA LEU A 16 -52.78 -1.62 16.41
C LEU A 16 -51.30 -1.58 16.77
N PHE A 17 -50.52 -2.57 16.34
CA PHE A 17 -49.08 -2.64 16.52
C PHE A 17 -48.35 -2.38 15.22
N VAL A 18 -47.21 -1.66 15.33
CA VAL A 18 -46.25 -1.46 14.22
C VAL A 18 -45.07 -2.40 14.44
N GLU A 19 -44.80 -3.27 13.49
CA GLU A 19 -43.57 -4.04 13.42
C GLU A 19 -42.47 -3.19 12.81
N LYS A 20 -41.46 -2.89 13.61
CA LYS A 20 -40.25 -2.19 13.16
C LYS A 20 -39.39 -3.12 12.31
N ARG A 21 -38.46 -2.54 11.52
CA ARG A 21 -37.52 -3.33 10.66
C ARG A 21 -36.62 -4.28 11.46
N ASP A 22 -36.38 -4.00 12.74
CA ASP A 22 -35.63 -4.86 13.66
C ASP A 22 -36.49 -5.93 14.38
N GLY A 23 -37.72 -6.11 13.92
CA GLY A 23 -38.68 -7.09 14.48
C GLY A 23 -39.38 -6.67 15.77
N ARG A 24 -39.02 -5.52 16.37
CA ARG A 24 -39.71 -5.03 17.57
C ARG A 24 -41.12 -4.53 17.22
N ARG A 25 -42.08 -4.87 18.09
CA ARG A 25 -43.46 -4.37 18.00
C ARG A 25 -43.66 -3.19 18.94
N VAL A 26 -44.19 -2.12 18.42
CA VAL A 26 -44.54 -0.89 19.17
C VAL A 26 -45.99 -0.52 18.87
N ILE A 27 -46.65 0.20 19.79
CA ILE A 27 -48.01 0.69 19.57
C ILE A 27 -47.99 1.70 18.41
N PHE A 28 -49.02 1.66 17.57
CA PHE A 28 -49.21 2.59 16.47
C PHE A 28 -49.36 4.02 17.04
N ASP A 29 -48.67 4.98 16.45
CA ASP A 29 -48.58 6.35 16.95
C ASP A 29 -48.75 7.30 15.76
N VAL A 30 -49.93 7.90 15.68
CA VAL A 30 -50.35 8.82 14.60
C VAL A 30 -49.49 10.07 14.58
N ASP A 31 -49.05 10.58 15.74
CA ASP A 31 -48.19 11.76 15.85
C ASP A 31 -46.92 11.65 15.04
N LYS A 32 -46.44 10.44 14.80
CA LYS A 32 -45.24 10.24 14.00
C LYS A 32 -45.42 10.46 12.52
N ILE A 33 -46.63 10.16 12.00
CA ILE A 33 -46.99 10.41 10.62
C ILE A 33 -47.22 11.96 10.46
N ASP A 34 -47.96 12.53 11.36
CA ASP A 34 -48.25 13.95 11.38
C ASP A 34 -46.96 14.79 11.42
N LYS A 35 -46.07 14.53 12.36
CA LYS A 35 -44.77 15.22 12.45
C LYS A 35 -43.86 15.01 11.22
N ALA A 36 -43.95 13.87 10.55
CA ALA A 36 -43.18 13.65 9.35
C ALA A 36 -43.69 14.42 8.16
N LEU A 37 -45.01 14.56 8.01
CA LEU A 37 -45.64 15.33 6.98
C LEU A 37 -45.44 16.85 7.21
N HIS A 38 -45.56 17.32 8.42
CA HIS A 38 -45.31 18.77 8.75
C HIS A 38 -43.84 19.14 8.46
N LYS A 39 -42.86 18.33 8.85
CA LYS A 39 -41.46 18.58 8.55
C LYS A 39 -41.15 18.58 7.05
N ALA A 40 -41.84 17.79 6.26
CA ALA A 40 -41.70 17.83 4.81
C ALA A 40 -42.38 19.08 4.23
N ALA A 41 -43.56 19.48 4.75
CA ALA A 41 -44.28 20.65 4.31
C ALA A 41 -43.52 21.96 4.58
N GLU A 42 -42.92 22.11 5.75
CA GLU A 42 -42.06 23.26 6.13
C GLU A 42 -40.93 23.55 5.14
N LYS A 43 -40.47 22.53 4.39
CA LYS A 43 -39.41 22.69 3.41
C LYS A 43 -39.87 23.10 2.02
N VAL A 44 -41.11 22.82 1.68
CA VAL A 44 -41.61 22.97 0.30
C VAL A 44 -42.73 24.00 0.18
N MET A 45 -43.32 24.44 1.30
CA MET A 45 -44.40 25.44 1.30
C MET A 45 -44.47 26.18 2.64
N ASP A 46 -45.09 27.39 2.62
CA ASP A 46 -45.46 28.11 3.85
C ASP A 46 -46.63 27.40 4.54
N VAL A 47 -46.45 27.01 5.78
CA VAL A 47 -47.48 26.32 6.56
C VAL A 47 -48.51 27.34 7.09
N THR A 48 -49.53 27.59 6.29
CA THR A 48 -50.67 28.43 6.63
C THR A 48 -51.77 27.61 7.30
N PRO A 49 -52.76 28.24 7.99
CA PRO A 49 -53.89 27.51 8.58
C PRO A 49 -54.67 26.65 7.56
N LEU A 50 -54.68 27.04 6.28
CA LEU A 50 -55.28 26.24 5.21
C LEU A 50 -54.46 25.01 4.88
N VAL A 51 -53.13 25.13 4.87
CA VAL A 51 -52.21 24.01 4.68
C VAL A 51 -52.31 23.06 5.85
N GLU A 52 -52.34 23.57 7.08
CA GLU A 52 -52.53 22.74 8.28
C GLU A 52 -53.79 21.89 8.22
N LYS A 53 -54.91 22.47 7.84
CA LYS A 53 -56.16 21.74 7.66
C LYS A 53 -56.06 20.63 6.60
N ARG A 54 -55.35 20.90 5.50
CA ARG A 54 -55.11 19.91 4.45
C ARG A 54 -54.22 18.76 4.95
N LEU A 55 -53.17 19.07 5.69
CA LEU A 55 -52.29 18.04 6.29
C LEU A 55 -53.06 17.17 7.29
N SER A 56 -53.88 17.76 8.15
CA SER A 56 -54.73 16.99 9.09
C SER A 56 -55.68 16.05 8.34
N THR A 57 -56.32 16.50 7.29
CA THR A 57 -57.20 15.66 6.46
C THR A 57 -56.41 14.49 5.79
N LEU A 58 -55.19 14.76 5.34
CA LEU A 58 -54.32 13.74 4.79
C LEU A 58 -53.93 12.68 5.85
N VAL A 59 -53.57 13.12 7.06
CA VAL A 59 -53.25 12.24 8.18
C VAL A 59 -54.44 11.34 8.51
N GLU A 60 -55.65 11.89 8.59
CA GLU A 60 -56.88 11.11 8.82
C GLU A 60 -57.08 10.01 7.74
N ARG A 61 -56.94 10.36 6.47
CA ARG A 61 -57.06 9.41 5.34
C ARG A 61 -56.00 8.29 5.44
N ILE A 62 -54.73 8.66 5.73
CA ILE A 62 -53.66 7.71 5.88
C ILE A 62 -53.93 6.74 7.04
N VAL A 63 -54.42 7.26 8.16
CA VAL A 63 -54.79 6.45 9.33
C VAL A 63 -55.94 5.48 9.03
N ASP A 64 -56.99 5.98 8.37
CA ASP A 64 -58.14 5.15 7.95
C ASP A 64 -57.72 4.03 7.01
N GLU A 65 -56.84 4.32 6.04
CA GLU A 65 -56.31 3.33 5.11
C GLU A 65 -55.47 2.28 5.83
N ILE A 66 -54.64 2.67 6.82
CA ILE A 66 -53.83 1.75 7.64
C ILE A 66 -54.75 0.83 8.42
N HIS A 67 -55.76 1.37 9.11
CA HIS A 67 -56.72 0.55 9.90
C HIS A 67 -57.55 -0.38 9.04
N SER A 68 -57.94 0.08 7.85
CA SER A 68 -58.73 -0.74 6.89
C SER A 68 -57.92 -1.92 6.37
N ARG A 69 -56.66 -1.73 6.01
CA ARG A 69 -55.83 -2.78 5.40
C ARG A 69 -55.12 -3.65 6.44
N PHE A 70 -54.84 -3.15 7.63
CA PHE A 70 -53.98 -3.84 8.61
C PHE A 70 -54.58 -3.84 10.02
N PRO A 71 -55.75 -4.44 10.24
CA PRO A 71 -56.49 -4.32 11.51
C PRO A 71 -55.77 -4.95 12.73
N GLN A 72 -54.75 -5.79 12.52
CA GLN A 72 -54.04 -6.50 13.62
C GLN A 72 -52.58 -6.11 13.76
N GLY A 73 -52.02 -5.40 12.84
CA GLY A 73 -50.62 -4.98 12.85
C GLY A 73 -50.09 -4.69 11.47
N VAL A 74 -49.23 -3.67 11.36
CA VAL A 74 -48.69 -3.15 10.12
C VAL A 74 -47.16 -3.07 10.20
N LYS A 75 -46.45 -3.37 9.11
CA LYS A 75 -45.03 -3.16 9.02
C LYS A 75 -44.72 -1.73 8.69
N ILE A 76 -43.62 -1.20 9.22
CA ILE A 76 -43.24 0.22 9.05
C ILE A 76 -43.12 0.62 7.56
N TYR A 77 -42.66 -0.26 6.67
CA TYR A 77 -42.55 0.05 5.24
C TYR A 77 -43.93 0.16 4.57
N GLU A 78 -44.95 -0.59 5.04
CA GLU A 78 -46.30 -0.53 4.53
C GLU A 78 -46.94 0.84 4.88
N ILE A 79 -46.75 1.35 6.12
CA ILE A 79 -47.15 2.70 6.50
C ILE A 79 -46.51 3.72 5.56
N GLN A 80 -45.21 3.60 5.30
CA GLN A 80 -44.50 4.54 4.43
C GLN A 80 -45.03 4.52 3.01
N ASN A 81 -45.37 3.35 2.48
CA ASN A 81 -45.95 3.23 1.14
C ASN A 81 -47.35 3.82 1.06
N ILE A 82 -48.18 3.69 2.13
CA ILE A 82 -49.50 4.31 2.19
C ILE A 82 -49.34 5.82 2.23
N VAL A 83 -48.47 6.36 3.03
CA VAL A 83 -48.19 7.81 3.07
C VAL A 83 -47.84 8.35 1.68
N GLU A 84 -46.93 7.71 0.97
CA GLU A 84 -46.53 8.10 -0.38
C GLU A 84 -47.70 8.04 -1.37
N HIS A 85 -48.49 6.95 -1.32
CA HIS A 85 -49.65 6.79 -2.17
C HIS A 85 -50.71 7.89 -1.93
N GLU A 86 -51.05 8.16 -0.67
CA GLU A 86 -52.06 9.15 -0.31
C GLU A 86 -51.62 10.58 -0.68
N LEU A 87 -50.31 10.89 -0.57
CA LEU A 87 -49.78 12.19 -1.03
C LEU A 87 -49.89 12.35 -2.55
N LEU A 88 -49.64 11.29 -3.33
CA LEU A 88 -49.75 11.30 -4.77
C LEU A 88 -51.25 11.38 -5.21
N GLU A 89 -52.14 10.63 -4.57
CA GLU A 89 -53.59 10.68 -4.82
C GLU A 89 -54.19 12.04 -4.51
N ALA A 90 -53.71 12.72 -3.45
CA ALA A 90 -54.07 14.06 -3.10
C ALA A 90 -53.47 15.12 -4.03
N LYS A 91 -52.61 14.74 -4.99
CA LYS A 91 -51.88 15.62 -5.91
C LYS A 91 -50.93 16.60 -5.20
N GLU A 92 -50.49 16.28 -4.01
CA GLU A 92 -49.47 17.02 -3.24
C GLU A 92 -48.04 16.63 -3.69
N TYR A 93 -47.75 16.82 -4.99
CA TYR A 93 -46.52 16.29 -5.63
C TYR A 93 -45.23 16.81 -4.98
N ALA A 94 -45.15 18.10 -4.66
CA ALA A 94 -43.95 18.66 -4.03
C ALA A 94 -43.71 18.09 -2.63
N LEU A 95 -44.79 17.87 -1.87
CA LEU A 95 -44.73 17.27 -0.54
C LEU A 95 -44.36 15.76 -0.63
N ALA A 96 -44.90 15.04 -1.62
CA ALA A 96 -44.57 13.64 -1.89
C ALA A 96 -43.08 13.52 -2.26
N GLU A 97 -42.55 14.37 -3.13
CA GLU A 97 -41.14 14.35 -3.54
C GLU A 97 -40.20 14.58 -2.34
N GLU A 98 -40.50 15.58 -1.49
CA GLU A 98 -39.67 15.82 -0.29
C GLU A 98 -39.78 14.70 0.71
N TYR A 99 -40.97 14.10 0.93
CA TYR A 99 -41.17 12.99 1.83
C TYR A 99 -40.40 11.74 1.36
N ILE A 100 -40.47 11.39 0.06
CA ILE A 100 -39.76 10.29 -0.55
C ILE A 100 -38.25 10.52 -0.48
N THR A 101 -37.78 11.71 -0.77
CA THR A 101 -36.40 12.12 -0.68
C THR A 101 -35.85 11.93 0.74
N TYR A 102 -36.57 12.49 1.75
CA TYR A 102 -36.21 12.33 3.15
C TYR A 102 -36.20 10.87 3.60
N ARG A 103 -37.20 10.08 3.21
CA ARG A 103 -37.25 8.63 3.49
C ARG A 103 -36.04 7.92 2.89
N THR A 104 -35.78 8.14 1.60
CA THR A 104 -34.67 7.49 0.90
C THR A 104 -33.32 7.83 1.53
N GLN A 105 -33.12 9.09 1.91
CA GLN A 105 -31.92 9.52 2.59
C GLN A 105 -31.76 8.85 3.97
N ARG A 106 -32.82 8.75 4.75
CA ARG A 106 -32.82 8.09 6.07
C ARG A 106 -32.58 6.58 5.95
N ASP A 107 -33.13 5.94 4.94
CA ASP A 107 -32.93 4.51 4.68
C ASP A 107 -31.48 4.23 4.24
N PHE A 108 -30.92 5.12 3.43
CA PHE A 108 -29.53 5.09 3.04
C PHE A 108 -28.56 5.29 4.24
N GLU A 109 -28.83 6.27 5.12
CA GLU A 109 -28.06 6.51 6.34
C GLU A 109 -28.09 5.28 7.29
N ARG A 110 -29.26 4.65 7.43
CA ARG A 110 -29.42 3.46 8.26
C ARG A 110 -28.74 2.24 7.67
N SER A 111 -28.83 2.04 6.36
CA SER A 111 -28.14 0.99 5.66
C SER A 111 -26.63 1.08 5.90
N LYS A 112 -26.05 2.26 5.74
CA LYS A 112 -24.62 2.51 6.00
C LYS A 112 -24.22 2.22 7.45
N ALA A 113 -25.00 2.68 8.42
CA ALA A 113 -24.72 2.37 9.83
C ALA A 113 -24.81 0.86 10.10
N THR A 114 -25.70 0.14 9.41
CA THR A 114 -25.81 -1.32 9.48
C THR A 114 -24.61 -1.99 8.84
N ASP A 115 -24.11 -1.49 7.69
CA ASP A 115 -22.97 -2.03 6.98
C ASP A 115 -21.67 -1.86 7.78
N ILE A 116 -21.48 -0.69 8.42
CA ILE A 116 -20.35 -0.44 9.33
C ILE A 116 -20.39 -1.40 10.51
N ASN A 117 -21.54 -1.50 11.18
CA ASN A 117 -21.71 -2.41 12.32
C ASN A 117 -21.48 -3.86 11.92
N PHE A 118 -21.98 -4.29 10.77
CA PHE A 118 -21.78 -5.63 10.24
C PHE A 118 -20.29 -5.91 9.97
N SER A 119 -19.59 -4.95 9.38
CA SER A 119 -18.14 -5.06 9.12
C SER A 119 -17.32 -5.11 10.41
N ILE A 120 -17.70 -4.34 11.43
CA ILE A 120 -17.08 -4.40 12.77
C ILE A 120 -17.35 -5.77 13.41
N HIS A 121 -18.56 -6.30 13.31
CA HIS A 121 -18.87 -7.66 13.82
C HIS A 121 -18.05 -8.74 13.09
N LYS A 122 -17.87 -8.63 11.79
CA LYS A 122 -16.98 -9.51 11.02
C LYS A 122 -15.55 -9.45 11.52
N LEU A 123 -15.01 -8.24 11.77
CA LEU A 123 -13.68 -8.06 12.34
C LEU A 123 -13.55 -8.74 13.72
N LEU A 124 -14.52 -8.50 14.62
CA LEU A 124 -14.53 -9.09 15.97
C LEU A 124 -14.64 -10.62 15.94
N ASN A 125 -15.36 -11.17 14.97
CA ASN A 125 -15.49 -12.61 14.74
C ASN A 125 -14.34 -13.21 13.92
N LYS A 126 -13.29 -12.42 13.63
CA LYS A 126 -12.11 -12.84 12.85
C LYS A 126 -12.46 -13.40 11.46
N ASP A 127 -13.42 -12.78 10.78
CA ASP A 127 -13.74 -13.11 9.39
C ASP A 127 -12.52 -12.90 8.49
N GLN A 128 -12.12 -13.95 7.78
CA GLN A 128 -10.88 -13.99 7.01
C GLN A 128 -10.82 -12.92 5.90
N ALA A 129 -11.97 -12.57 5.32
CA ALA A 129 -12.01 -11.53 4.29
C ALA A 129 -11.68 -10.13 4.83
N VAL A 130 -11.91 -9.90 6.13
CA VAL A 130 -11.61 -8.62 6.79
C VAL A 130 -10.21 -8.60 7.39
N VAL A 131 -9.83 -9.66 8.11
CA VAL A 131 -8.55 -9.69 8.83
C VAL A 131 -7.33 -9.92 7.92
N ASN A 132 -7.52 -10.56 6.75
CA ASN A 132 -6.45 -10.87 5.82
C ASN A 132 -6.24 -9.78 4.74
N GLU A 133 -7.02 -8.72 4.74
CA GLU A 133 -6.91 -7.65 3.74
C GLU A 133 -5.52 -6.99 3.75
N ASN A 134 -4.90 -6.89 4.93
CA ASN A 134 -3.55 -6.38 5.09
C ASN A 134 -2.67 -7.38 5.86
N ALA A 135 -1.81 -8.09 5.15
CA ALA A 135 -0.90 -9.10 5.70
C ALA A 135 0.14 -8.56 6.72
N ASN A 136 0.28 -7.24 6.85
CA ASN A 136 1.20 -6.61 7.81
C ASN A 136 0.53 -6.21 9.12
N LYS A 137 -0.80 -6.39 9.23
CA LYS A 137 -1.58 -6.11 10.42
C LYS A 137 -1.97 -7.40 11.13
N ASP A 138 -1.50 -7.57 12.36
CA ASP A 138 -1.86 -8.70 13.22
C ASP A 138 -3.14 -8.37 13.99
N SER A 139 -4.27 -8.93 13.55
CA SER A 139 -5.58 -8.67 14.14
C SER A 139 -5.76 -9.16 15.59
N ASP A 140 -4.81 -9.92 16.13
CA ASP A 140 -4.84 -10.35 17.54
C ASP A 140 -4.29 -9.29 18.49
N VAL A 141 -3.54 -8.33 17.99
CA VAL A 141 -2.98 -7.23 18.78
C VAL A 141 -4.02 -6.13 18.98
N PHE A 142 -4.26 -5.73 20.23
CA PHE A 142 -5.28 -4.73 20.56
C PHE A 142 -5.14 -3.40 19.82
N ASN A 143 -3.91 -2.91 19.63
CA ASN A 143 -3.68 -1.68 18.89
C ASN A 143 -4.09 -1.83 17.42
N THR A 144 -3.76 -2.96 16.82
CA THR A 144 -4.16 -3.29 15.44
C THR A 144 -5.67 -3.45 15.30
N GLN A 145 -6.37 -4.06 16.27
CA GLN A 145 -7.83 -4.16 16.25
C GLN A 145 -8.50 -2.78 16.25
N ARG A 146 -7.96 -1.83 17.03
CA ARG A 146 -8.45 -0.45 17.04
C ARG A 146 -8.24 0.24 15.69
N ASP A 147 -7.09 0.08 15.08
CA ASP A 147 -6.77 0.65 13.78
C ASP A 147 -7.63 0.05 12.66
N LEU A 148 -7.83 -1.27 12.65
CA LEU A 148 -8.73 -1.94 11.71
C LEU A 148 -10.19 -1.46 11.86
N THR A 149 -10.64 -1.23 13.09
CA THR A 149 -11.98 -0.65 13.35
C THR A 149 -12.06 0.78 12.79
N ALA A 150 -11.04 1.60 13.03
CA ALA A 150 -10.96 2.95 12.47
C ALA A 150 -10.93 2.92 10.93
N GLY A 151 -10.22 1.96 10.34
CA GLY A 151 -10.15 1.74 8.90
C GLY A 151 -11.51 1.40 8.26
N ILE A 152 -12.35 0.60 8.92
CA ILE A 152 -13.73 0.32 8.46
C ILE A 152 -14.54 1.60 8.36
N VAL A 153 -14.47 2.45 9.38
CA VAL A 153 -15.14 3.76 9.39
C VAL A 153 -14.53 4.68 8.34
N GLY A 154 -13.20 4.74 8.26
CA GLY A 154 -12.45 5.54 7.29
C GLY A 154 -12.83 5.22 5.84
N LYS A 155 -12.93 3.94 5.47
CA LYS A 155 -13.37 3.48 4.14
C LYS A 155 -14.81 3.94 3.84
N SER A 156 -15.73 3.76 4.79
CA SER A 156 -17.13 4.14 4.60
C SER A 156 -17.29 5.64 4.38
N ILE A 157 -16.61 6.45 5.18
CA ILE A 157 -16.66 7.93 5.04
C ILE A 157 -15.86 8.37 3.81
N GLY A 158 -14.69 7.78 3.58
CA GLY A 158 -13.84 8.09 2.42
C GLY A 158 -14.56 7.91 1.10
N LEU A 159 -15.31 6.83 0.92
CA LEU A 159 -16.15 6.61 -0.27
C LEU A 159 -17.21 7.71 -0.47
N GLN A 160 -17.73 8.29 0.62
CA GLN A 160 -18.71 9.37 0.54
C GLN A 160 -18.06 10.72 0.20
N MET A 161 -16.78 10.89 0.56
CA MET A 161 -16.03 12.12 0.26
C MET A 161 -15.58 12.17 -1.21
N LEU A 162 -15.37 11.01 -1.86
CA LEU A 162 -14.97 10.94 -3.26
C LEU A 162 -16.05 11.52 -4.20
N PRO A 163 -15.66 12.11 -5.33
CA PRO A 163 -16.59 12.42 -6.42
C PRO A 163 -17.40 11.16 -6.79
N LYS A 164 -18.69 11.28 -7.02
CA LYS A 164 -19.61 10.14 -7.23
C LYS A 164 -19.13 9.16 -8.31
N HIS A 165 -18.63 9.66 -9.44
CA HIS A 165 -18.14 8.79 -10.52
C HIS A 165 -16.87 8.03 -10.12
N VAL A 166 -15.98 8.65 -9.34
CA VAL A 166 -14.76 7.99 -8.80
C VAL A 166 -15.14 6.90 -7.78
N ALA A 167 -16.06 7.23 -6.85
CA ALA A 167 -16.54 6.26 -5.87
C ALA A 167 -17.21 5.05 -6.54
N ASN A 168 -18.06 5.29 -7.55
CA ASN A 168 -18.72 4.23 -8.32
C ASN A 168 -17.72 3.38 -9.09
N ALA A 169 -16.73 3.98 -9.75
CA ALA A 169 -15.69 3.26 -10.48
C ALA A 169 -14.83 2.40 -9.54
N HIS A 170 -14.50 2.92 -8.34
CA HIS A 170 -13.81 2.15 -7.31
C HIS A 170 -14.64 0.95 -6.85
N GLN A 171 -15.91 1.16 -6.51
CA GLN A 171 -16.79 0.10 -6.02
C GLN A 171 -17.02 -0.99 -7.06
N LYS A 172 -17.23 -0.62 -8.32
CA LYS A 172 -17.38 -1.55 -9.44
C LYS A 172 -16.09 -2.32 -9.77
N GLY A 173 -14.91 -1.77 -9.43
CA GLY A 173 -13.61 -2.35 -9.74
C GLY A 173 -13.03 -1.91 -11.08
N ASP A 174 -13.51 -0.80 -11.64
CA ASP A 174 -12.92 -0.18 -12.84
C ASP A 174 -11.57 0.48 -12.50
N ILE A 175 -11.49 1.06 -11.30
CA ILE A 175 -10.28 1.58 -10.69
C ILE A 175 -10.18 1.13 -9.24
N HIS A 176 -9.00 1.32 -8.65
CA HIS A 176 -8.80 1.20 -7.20
C HIS A 176 -8.19 2.50 -6.66
N TYR A 177 -8.96 3.21 -5.84
CA TYR A 177 -8.46 4.30 -5.02
C TYR A 177 -7.81 3.68 -3.79
N HIS A 178 -6.46 3.71 -3.71
CA HIS A 178 -5.71 3.03 -2.65
C HIS A 178 -5.91 3.68 -1.29
N ASP A 179 -5.77 2.87 -0.23
CA ASP A 179 -5.71 3.31 1.17
C ASP A 179 -6.92 4.13 1.62
N LEU A 180 -8.13 3.72 1.21
CA LEU A 180 -9.39 4.35 1.60
C LEU A 180 -9.66 4.29 3.12
N ASP A 181 -9.00 3.41 3.84
CA ASP A 181 -9.02 3.33 5.28
C ASP A 181 -8.31 4.52 5.95
N TYR A 182 -7.43 5.21 5.22
CA TYR A 182 -6.73 6.42 5.66
C TYR A 182 -7.13 7.68 4.89
N SER A 183 -7.08 7.64 3.56
CA SER A 183 -7.31 8.80 2.69
C SER A 183 -8.49 8.54 1.74
N PRO A 184 -9.43 9.47 1.53
CA PRO A 184 -9.38 10.90 1.87
C PRO A 184 -9.89 11.27 3.26
N TYR A 185 -10.25 10.34 4.11
CA TYR A 185 -10.75 10.63 5.46
C TYR A 185 -9.76 11.51 6.23
N THR A 186 -8.48 11.15 6.26
CA THR A 186 -7.38 12.01 6.71
C THR A 186 -6.54 12.49 5.51
N PRO A 187 -6.05 13.74 5.52
CA PRO A 187 -5.22 14.29 4.43
C PRO A 187 -3.75 13.82 4.56
N MET A 188 -3.52 12.52 4.68
CA MET A 188 -2.20 11.92 4.86
C MET A 188 -1.48 11.72 3.52
N THR A 189 -0.14 11.83 3.53
CA THR A 189 0.73 11.40 2.43
C THR A 189 0.95 9.88 2.44
N ASN A 190 1.45 9.34 1.32
CA ASN A 190 1.71 7.91 1.17
C ASN A 190 3.11 7.54 1.68
N CYS A 191 4.14 7.65 0.82
CA CYS A 191 5.50 7.21 1.07
C CYS A 191 6.50 8.37 1.04
N CYS A 192 7.68 8.21 1.64
CA CYS A 192 8.75 9.20 1.55
C CYS A 192 10.16 8.60 1.60
N LEU A 193 11.13 9.36 1.06
CA LEU A 193 12.54 9.25 1.42
C LEU A 193 12.79 10.25 2.55
N ILE A 194 13.13 9.75 3.76
CA ILE A 194 13.35 10.62 4.92
C ILE A 194 14.69 11.36 4.78
N ASP A 195 14.72 12.64 5.08
CA ASP A 195 15.98 13.40 5.22
C ASP A 195 16.66 13.14 6.57
N PHE A 196 17.15 11.91 6.76
CA PHE A 196 17.86 11.55 7.99
C PHE A 196 19.10 12.41 8.22
N LYS A 197 19.85 12.76 7.17
CA LYS A 197 21.05 13.60 7.29
C LYS A 197 20.69 14.96 7.89
N GLY A 198 19.73 15.65 7.28
CA GLY A 198 19.31 16.97 7.77
C GLY A 198 18.70 16.92 9.17
N MET A 199 17.93 15.86 9.49
CA MET A 199 17.37 15.70 10.83
C MET A 199 18.44 15.45 11.91
N LEU A 200 19.40 14.57 11.66
CA LEU A 200 20.45 14.23 12.61
C LEU A 200 21.43 15.40 12.80
N GLU A 201 21.80 16.12 11.73
CA GLU A 201 22.71 17.27 11.81
C GLU A 201 22.10 18.46 12.58
N ASN A 202 20.81 18.76 12.34
CA ASN A 202 20.14 19.95 12.89
C ASN A 202 19.29 19.66 14.13
N GLY A 203 19.19 18.41 14.56
CA GLY A 203 18.25 18.00 15.59
C GLY A 203 16.78 18.06 15.11
N PHE A 204 15.85 17.62 15.94
CA PHE A 204 14.42 17.61 15.67
C PHE A 204 13.61 17.60 16.97
N LYS A 205 12.27 17.59 16.87
CA LYS A 205 11.40 17.47 18.04
C LYS A 205 10.49 16.26 17.92
N ILE A 206 10.20 15.62 19.05
CA ILE A 206 9.16 14.62 19.21
C ILE A 206 8.34 15.01 20.45
N GLY A 207 7.07 15.38 20.24
CA GLY A 207 6.25 15.94 21.30
C GLY A 207 6.88 17.21 21.88
N ASN A 208 7.19 17.21 23.17
CA ASN A 208 7.82 18.32 23.86
C ASN A 208 9.35 18.17 23.98
N ALA A 209 9.92 17.05 23.52
CA ALA A 209 11.34 16.78 23.64
C ALA A 209 12.11 17.33 22.43
N GLU A 210 13.14 18.12 22.70
CA GLU A 210 14.17 18.48 21.73
C GLU A 210 15.23 17.39 21.68
N VAL A 211 15.56 16.92 20.47
CA VAL A 211 16.55 15.89 20.21
C VAL A 211 17.74 16.55 19.52
N GLU A 212 18.88 16.58 20.19
CA GLU A 212 20.10 17.17 19.67
C GLU A 212 20.81 16.26 18.67
N SER A 213 21.72 16.82 17.87
CA SER A 213 22.60 16.05 16.98
C SER A 213 23.38 14.98 17.75
N PRO A 214 23.39 13.71 17.28
CA PRO A 214 24.03 12.61 18.00
C PRO A 214 25.57 12.74 18.01
N LYS A 215 26.17 12.19 19.07
CA LYS A 215 27.64 12.20 19.26
C LYS A 215 28.26 10.81 19.07
N SER A 216 27.45 9.80 18.77
CA SER A 216 27.89 8.42 18.55
C SER A 216 26.97 7.72 17.55
N ILE A 217 27.45 6.63 16.95
CA ILE A 217 26.62 5.81 16.05
C ILE A 217 25.46 5.15 16.80
N GLN A 218 25.63 4.76 18.06
CA GLN A 218 24.57 4.16 18.87
C GLN A 218 23.42 5.16 19.09
N THR A 219 23.74 6.42 19.40
CA THR A 219 22.72 7.47 19.54
C THR A 219 22.08 7.79 18.20
N ALA A 220 22.86 7.81 17.12
CA ALA A 220 22.33 8.07 15.77
C ALA A 220 21.33 7.00 15.34
N THR A 221 21.62 5.72 15.54
CA THR A 221 20.70 4.62 15.19
C THR A 221 19.44 4.62 16.07
N ALA A 222 19.55 4.93 17.36
CA ALA A 222 18.38 5.09 18.24
C ALA A 222 17.48 6.24 17.78
N GLN A 223 18.06 7.39 17.39
CA GLN A 223 17.30 8.50 16.83
C GLN A 223 16.65 8.16 15.49
N ILE A 224 17.32 7.41 14.61
CA ILE A 224 16.73 6.90 13.35
C ILE A 224 15.51 6.04 13.63
N SER A 225 15.56 5.11 14.58
CA SER A 225 14.41 4.30 14.98
C SER A 225 13.23 5.17 15.45
N GLN A 226 13.48 6.19 16.25
CA GLN A 226 12.46 7.14 16.71
C GLN A 226 11.84 7.93 15.55
N ILE A 227 12.67 8.41 14.61
CA ILE A 227 12.20 9.12 13.41
C ILE A 227 11.32 8.19 12.59
N ILE A 228 11.76 6.96 12.31
CA ILE A 228 11.00 5.96 11.55
C ILE A 228 9.64 5.71 12.20
N ALA A 229 9.59 5.50 13.51
CA ALA A 229 8.36 5.25 14.25
C ALA A 229 7.35 6.41 14.11
N ASN A 230 7.83 7.65 14.22
CA ASN A 230 6.99 8.84 14.11
C ASN A 230 6.55 9.12 12.67
N VAL A 231 7.45 8.98 11.70
CA VAL A 231 7.13 9.14 10.26
C VAL A 231 6.11 8.07 9.83
N ALA A 232 6.34 6.80 10.14
CA ALA A 232 5.43 5.70 9.81
C ALA A 232 4.07 5.79 10.54
N SER A 233 3.98 6.54 11.64
CA SER A 233 2.72 6.85 12.33
C SER A 233 2.00 8.08 11.75
N SER A 234 2.68 8.86 10.91
CA SER A 234 2.17 10.12 10.34
C SER A 234 1.82 10.02 8.86
N GLN A 235 2.05 8.89 8.24
CA GLN A 235 1.70 8.55 6.85
C GLN A 235 1.24 7.09 6.78
N TYR A 236 0.65 6.66 5.66
CA TYR A 236 0.12 5.30 5.55
C TYR A 236 1.01 4.34 4.77
N GLY A 237 1.97 4.81 3.98
CA GLY A 237 2.90 3.99 3.20
C GLY A 237 4.28 3.85 3.82
N GLY A 238 5.25 3.46 2.99
CA GLY A 238 6.61 3.16 3.43
C GLY A 238 7.49 4.40 3.64
N CYS A 239 8.53 4.24 4.45
CA CYS A 239 9.58 5.23 4.64
C CYS A 239 10.95 4.60 4.36
N SER A 240 11.83 5.33 3.70
CA SER A 240 13.09 4.80 3.23
C SER A 240 14.27 5.72 3.56
N ALA A 241 15.43 5.11 3.82
CA ALA A 241 16.71 5.79 3.87
C ALA A 241 17.44 5.57 2.54
N ASP A 242 17.84 6.64 1.87
CA ASP A 242 18.48 6.54 0.56
C ASP A 242 19.90 5.92 0.64
N ARG A 243 20.70 6.36 1.62
CA ARG A 243 22.11 5.95 1.80
C ARG A 243 22.48 5.89 3.28
N ILE A 244 22.02 4.84 3.97
CA ILE A 244 22.16 4.75 5.44
C ILE A 244 23.61 4.64 5.89
N ASP A 245 24.47 3.99 5.11
CA ASP A 245 25.91 3.86 5.36
C ASP A 245 26.61 5.24 5.37
N GLU A 246 26.31 6.08 4.38
CA GLU A 246 26.87 7.44 4.30
C GLU A 246 26.29 8.36 5.41
N VAL A 247 25.01 8.19 5.76
CA VAL A 247 24.36 8.97 6.84
C VAL A 247 24.99 8.67 8.20
N LEU A 248 25.31 7.40 8.47
CA LEU A 248 25.82 6.96 9.77
C LEU A 248 27.35 7.05 9.91
N ALA A 249 28.10 7.05 8.82
CA ALA A 249 29.57 7.07 8.83
C ALA A 249 30.18 8.21 9.67
N PRO A 250 29.70 9.47 9.63
CA PRO A 250 30.24 10.56 10.47
C PRO A 250 30.12 10.28 11.98
N TYR A 251 29.09 9.55 12.37
CA TYR A 251 28.88 9.21 13.79
C TYR A 251 29.73 8.03 14.22
N ALA A 252 30.02 7.08 13.34
CA ALA A 252 31.02 6.03 13.57
C ALA A 252 32.44 6.62 13.69
N GLU A 253 32.75 7.63 12.89
CA GLU A 253 34.02 8.35 12.99
C GLU A 253 34.17 9.04 14.34
N LYS A 254 33.11 9.67 14.87
CA LYS A 254 33.14 10.26 16.24
C LYS A 254 33.47 9.20 17.31
N ASN A 255 32.91 7.97 17.19
CA ASN A 255 33.27 6.87 18.08
C ASN A 255 34.77 6.54 17.99
N TYR A 256 35.31 6.45 16.76
CA TYR A 256 36.71 6.17 16.54
C TYR A 256 37.62 7.24 17.15
N GLN A 257 37.32 8.51 16.95
CA GLN A 257 38.08 9.61 17.54
C GLN A 257 38.03 9.57 19.08
N LYS A 258 36.89 9.25 19.66
CA LYS A 258 36.77 9.06 21.11
C LYS A 258 37.70 7.94 21.59
N HIS A 259 37.68 6.77 20.91
CA HIS A 259 38.52 5.62 21.30
C HIS A 259 40.02 5.88 21.09
N LEU A 260 40.42 6.69 20.10
CA LEU A 260 41.79 7.13 19.94
C LEU A 260 42.23 7.95 21.13
N LYS A 261 41.40 8.90 21.58
CA LYS A 261 41.67 9.71 22.74
C LYS A 261 41.76 8.90 24.04
N ASP A 262 40.81 7.97 24.25
CA ASP A 262 40.83 7.07 25.40
C ASP A 262 42.09 6.17 25.39
N ALA A 263 42.57 5.78 24.19
CA ALA A 263 43.78 4.98 24.03
C ALA A 263 45.09 5.71 24.39
N GLU A 264 45.10 7.04 24.39
CA GLU A 264 46.28 7.83 24.81
C GLU A 264 46.66 7.52 26.25
N GLU A 265 45.70 7.26 27.13
CA GLU A 265 45.91 6.99 28.56
C GLU A 265 46.23 5.52 28.85
N TRP A 266 45.67 4.56 28.08
CA TRP A 266 45.61 3.16 28.48
C TRP A 266 46.31 2.20 27.54
N VAL A 267 46.71 2.65 26.33
CA VAL A 267 47.21 1.76 25.26
C VAL A 267 48.58 2.22 24.78
N LEU A 268 49.49 1.25 24.55
CA LEU A 268 50.80 1.54 23.95
C LEU A 268 50.63 2.23 22.58
N PRO A 269 51.54 3.20 22.25
CA PRO A 269 51.37 4.04 21.05
C PRO A 269 51.18 3.26 19.74
N ASP A 270 51.91 2.16 19.56
CA ASP A 270 51.85 1.29 18.38
C ASP A 270 50.57 0.45 18.27
N LYS A 271 49.73 0.40 19.32
CA LYS A 271 48.47 -0.35 19.39
C LYS A 271 47.23 0.52 19.43
N ARG A 272 47.35 1.82 19.49
CA ARG A 272 46.22 2.77 19.69
C ARG A 272 45.21 2.72 18.54
N GLU A 273 45.70 2.75 17.31
CA GLU A 273 44.83 2.71 16.12
C GLU A 273 44.10 1.37 16.03
N GLU A 274 44.79 0.26 16.26
CA GLU A 274 44.19 -1.08 16.25
C GLU A 274 43.09 -1.22 17.33
N TYR A 275 43.38 -0.71 18.53
CA TYR A 275 42.44 -0.68 19.64
C TYR A 275 41.20 0.14 19.29
N ALA A 276 41.39 1.39 18.85
CA ALA A 276 40.30 2.27 18.51
C ALA A 276 39.42 1.69 17.39
N TRP A 277 40.05 1.09 16.37
CA TRP A 277 39.33 0.47 15.27
C TRP A 277 38.51 -0.74 15.72
N LYS A 278 39.09 -1.66 16.49
CA LYS A 278 38.36 -2.83 17.01
C LYS A 278 37.16 -2.43 17.88
N LYS A 279 37.32 -1.40 18.73
CA LYS A 279 36.22 -0.87 19.53
C LYS A 279 35.11 -0.27 18.64
N THR A 280 35.49 0.53 17.67
CA THR A 280 34.56 1.15 16.72
C THR A 280 33.79 0.10 15.89
N GLN A 281 34.50 -0.92 15.38
CA GLN A 281 33.85 -2.03 14.65
C GLN A 281 32.77 -2.72 15.49
N LYS A 282 33.10 -3.00 16.77
CA LYS A 282 32.11 -3.61 17.67
C LYS A 282 30.91 -2.70 17.87
N GLU A 283 31.12 -1.43 18.10
CA GLU A 283 30.04 -0.45 18.32
C GLU A 283 29.20 -0.23 17.06
N ILE A 284 29.80 -0.23 15.87
CA ILE A 284 29.07 -0.24 14.59
C ILE A 284 28.16 -1.47 14.50
N TYR A 285 28.71 -2.65 14.77
CA TYR A 285 27.95 -3.90 14.73
C TYR A 285 26.77 -3.86 15.73
N ASP A 286 27.05 -3.48 16.98
CA ASP A 286 26.02 -3.44 18.03
C ASP A 286 24.91 -2.40 17.69
N ALA A 287 25.28 -1.24 17.14
CA ALA A 287 24.33 -0.20 16.72
C ALA A 287 23.44 -0.65 15.56
N MET A 288 24.02 -1.28 14.55
CA MET A 288 23.26 -1.80 13.42
C MET A 288 22.37 -2.99 13.81
N GLN A 289 22.82 -3.84 14.72
CA GLN A 289 22.02 -4.92 15.28
C GLN A 289 20.80 -4.36 16.04
N SER A 290 21.02 -3.37 16.88
CA SER A 290 19.93 -2.68 17.61
C SER A 290 18.91 -2.11 16.62
N LEU A 291 19.37 -1.40 15.59
CA LEU A 291 18.50 -0.81 14.57
C LEU A 291 17.64 -1.88 13.86
N GLU A 292 18.23 -3.01 13.45
CA GLU A 292 17.47 -4.09 12.79
C GLU A 292 16.43 -4.70 13.72
N TYR A 293 16.79 -4.97 14.98
CA TYR A 293 15.84 -5.49 15.99
C TYR A 293 14.71 -4.50 16.27
N GLU A 294 15.04 -3.23 16.48
CA GLU A 294 14.04 -2.20 16.76
C GLU A 294 13.04 -2.06 15.61
N ILE A 295 13.50 -1.92 14.37
CA ILE A 295 12.60 -1.78 13.21
C ILE A 295 11.69 -3.02 13.05
N ASN A 296 12.25 -4.23 13.26
CA ASN A 296 11.50 -5.46 13.07
C ASN A 296 10.48 -5.74 14.19
N THR A 297 10.67 -5.17 15.38
CA THR A 297 9.81 -5.38 16.57
C THR A 297 8.92 -4.18 16.89
N LEU A 298 9.11 -3.06 16.24
CA LEU A 298 8.39 -1.82 16.50
C LEU A 298 6.98 -1.87 15.89
N PHE A 299 6.00 -1.42 16.66
CA PHE A 299 4.63 -1.19 16.17
C PHE A 299 4.35 0.31 16.13
N THR A 300 3.87 0.78 14.99
CA THR A 300 3.42 2.17 14.82
C THR A 300 2.03 2.39 15.44
N SER A 301 1.60 3.64 15.53
CA SER A 301 0.23 3.96 15.94
C SER A 301 -0.83 3.37 14.98
N ASN A 302 -0.44 3.06 13.75
CA ASN A 302 -1.29 2.42 12.74
C ASN A 302 -1.36 0.89 12.90
N GLY A 303 -0.89 0.35 14.02
CA GLY A 303 -0.97 -1.07 14.35
C GLY A 303 -0.18 -2.01 13.45
N GLN A 304 0.84 -1.52 12.77
CA GLN A 304 1.69 -2.31 11.87
C GLN A 304 3.17 -2.06 12.12
N THR A 305 4.02 -3.02 11.74
CA THR A 305 5.47 -2.81 11.67
C THR A 305 5.77 -1.78 10.58
N PRO A 306 6.68 -0.81 10.81
CA PRO A 306 7.02 0.21 9.81
C PRO A 306 7.54 -0.42 8.51
N PHE A 307 6.96 -0.03 7.37
CA PHE A 307 7.47 -0.41 6.05
C PHE A 307 8.74 0.39 5.76
N THR A 308 9.87 -0.11 6.25
CA THR A 308 11.13 0.60 6.16
C THR A 308 12.05 -0.08 5.16
N SER A 309 12.68 0.72 4.29
CA SER A 309 13.74 0.29 3.38
C SER A 309 15.05 1.02 3.69
N LEU A 310 16.15 0.30 3.73
CA LEU A 310 17.49 0.84 3.91
C LEU A 310 18.33 0.61 2.66
N GLY A 311 18.67 1.70 1.96
CA GLY A 311 19.60 1.70 0.85
C GLY A 311 21.04 1.87 1.31
N PHE A 312 21.97 1.13 0.71
CA PHE A 312 23.40 1.19 1.00
C PHE A 312 24.24 0.61 -0.15
N GLY A 313 25.55 0.70 -0.06
CA GLY A 313 26.47 0.04 -0.99
C GLY A 313 27.33 0.99 -1.84
N LEU A 314 27.10 2.30 -1.79
CA LEU A 314 27.87 3.28 -2.55
C LEU A 314 29.04 3.89 -1.77
N GLY A 315 29.01 3.83 -0.45
CA GLY A 315 30.06 4.38 0.40
C GLY A 315 31.38 3.61 0.27
N THR A 316 32.51 4.36 0.27
CA THR A 316 33.86 3.81 0.04
C THR A 316 34.80 4.01 1.23
N SER A 317 34.46 4.90 2.17
CA SER A 317 35.26 5.09 3.38
C SER A 317 35.25 3.83 4.25
N ARG A 318 36.26 3.66 5.08
CA ARG A 318 36.33 2.50 5.98
C ARG A 318 35.14 2.39 6.93
N PHE A 319 34.55 3.52 7.32
CA PHE A 319 33.36 3.52 8.19
C PHE A 319 32.11 3.09 7.43
N GLU A 320 31.90 3.61 6.22
CA GLU A 320 30.79 3.20 5.34
C GLU A 320 30.87 1.71 5.01
N ARG A 321 32.04 1.23 4.61
CA ARG A 321 32.26 -0.20 4.34
C ARG A 321 31.99 -1.08 5.55
N GLU A 322 32.40 -0.67 6.75
CA GLU A 322 32.16 -1.41 7.99
C GLU A 322 30.66 -1.47 8.34
N ILE A 323 29.94 -0.35 8.13
CA ILE A 323 28.48 -0.30 8.30
C ILE A 323 27.80 -1.24 7.29
N GLN A 324 28.19 -1.24 6.02
CA GLN A 324 27.67 -2.15 4.99
C GLN A 324 27.88 -3.63 5.38
N LYS A 325 29.08 -3.97 5.86
CA LYS A 325 29.40 -5.33 6.35
C LYS A 325 28.56 -5.70 7.57
N ALA A 326 28.38 -4.78 8.51
CA ALA A 326 27.55 -5.00 9.69
C ALA A 326 26.10 -5.30 9.32
N ILE A 327 25.50 -4.49 8.44
CA ILE A 327 24.13 -4.71 7.94
C ILE A 327 23.96 -6.12 7.38
N LEU A 328 24.88 -6.53 6.50
CA LEU A 328 24.81 -7.83 5.83
C LEU A 328 25.04 -9.00 6.80
N ASN A 329 26.06 -8.91 7.67
CA ASN A 329 26.38 -9.99 8.63
C ASN A 329 25.28 -10.19 9.67
N ILE A 330 24.64 -9.10 10.12
CA ILE A 330 23.50 -9.17 11.06
C ILE A 330 22.33 -9.87 10.39
N ARG A 331 22.00 -9.50 9.14
CA ARG A 331 20.94 -10.14 8.38
C ARG A 331 21.22 -11.62 8.14
N ILE A 332 22.46 -12.00 7.76
CA ILE A 332 22.89 -13.40 7.59
C ILE A 332 22.67 -14.18 8.88
N LYS A 333 23.05 -13.62 10.02
CA LYS A 333 22.88 -14.24 11.33
C LYS A 333 21.40 -14.48 11.66
N GLY A 334 20.51 -13.54 11.32
CA GLY A 334 19.10 -13.60 11.66
C GLY A 334 18.78 -13.22 13.12
N LEU A 335 17.48 -13.17 13.44
CA LEU A 335 16.97 -12.68 14.71
C LEU A 335 16.88 -13.78 15.77
N GLY A 336 17.35 -13.47 16.97
CA GLY A 336 17.23 -14.34 18.15
C GLY A 336 18.04 -15.63 18.07
N SER A 337 17.77 -16.55 19.00
CA SER A 337 18.43 -17.85 19.12
C SER A 337 18.04 -18.83 17.99
N GLU A 338 16.87 -18.64 17.41
CA GLU A 338 16.37 -19.45 16.29
C GLU A 338 16.85 -18.94 14.93
N HIS A 339 17.56 -17.79 14.90
CA HIS A 339 18.06 -17.17 13.68
C HIS A 339 16.98 -16.91 12.63
N ARG A 340 15.78 -16.41 13.07
CA ARG A 340 14.65 -16.12 12.18
C ARG A 340 15.00 -15.03 11.17
N THR A 341 14.43 -15.13 9.99
CA THR A 341 14.65 -14.12 8.94
C THR A 341 13.89 -12.82 9.30
N ALA A 342 14.60 -11.71 9.36
CA ALA A 342 13.98 -10.39 9.55
C ALA A 342 13.20 -9.98 8.29
N ILE A 343 11.94 -9.59 8.47
CA ILE A 343 11.10 -9.07 7.38
C ILE A 343 11.43 -7.60 7.10
N PHE A 344 11.61 -6.80 8.14
CA PHE A 344 12.02 -5.40 8.08
C PHE A 344 13.32 -5.18 8.90
N PRO A 345 14.09 -4.16 8.51
CA PRO A 345 13.99 -3.32 7.31
C PRO A 345 14.26 -4.11 6.03
N LYS A 346 13.63 -3.72 4.94
CA LYS A 346 14.00 -4.19 3.60
C LYS A 346 15.40 -3.66 3.27
N LEU A 347 16.30 -4.54 2.89
CA LEU A 347 17.66 -4.17 2.51
C LEU A 347 17.76 -4.01 0.99
N ILE A 348 18.36 -2.90 0.55
CA ILE A 348 18.54 -2.57 -0.86
C ILE A 348 20.01 -2.24 -1.10
N PHE A 349 20.70 -3.11 -1.84
CA PHE A 349 22.11 -2.95 -2.17
C PHE A 349 22.28 -2.38 -3.58
N THR A 350 23.07 -1.33 -3.71
CA THR A 350 23.30 -0.69 -5.01
C THR A 350 24.54 -1.25 -5.68
N LEU A 351 24.35 -1.82 -6.86
CA LEU A 351 25.43 -2.20 -7.79
C LEU A 351 25.86 -0.97 -8.60
N LYS A 352 27.16 -0.75 -8.70
CA LYS A 352 27.73 0.33 -9.52
C LYS A 352 29.00 -0.12 -10.21
N ARG A 353 29.08 0.15 -11.50
CA ARG A 353 30.25 -0.11 -12.34
C ARG A 353 31.48 0.62 -11.80
N GLY A 354 32.63 -0.10 -11.75
CA GLY A 354 33.88 0.43 -11.23
C GLY A 354 33.94 0.59 -9.69
N LEU A 355 32.88 0.22 -8.96
CA LEU A 355 32.83 0.28 -7.50
C LEU A 355 32.69 -1.10 -6.86
N ASN A 356 31.67 -1.87 -7.22
CA ASN A 356 31.38 -3.17 -6.62
C ASN A 356 30.84 -4.20 -7.63
N LEU A 357 30.58 -3.81 -8.89
CA LEU A 357 30.01 -4.72 -9.90
C LEU A 357 31.01 -5.76 -10.35
N GLU A 358 32.21 -5.31 -10.77
CA GLU A 358 33.24 -6.15 -11.37
C GLU A 358 34.25 -6.66 -10.34
N GLU A 359 34.80 -7.86 -10.58
CA GLU A 359 35.90 -8.39 -9.82
C GLU A 359 37.12 -7.44 -9.84
N GLY A 360 37.75 -7.24 -8.69
CA GLY A 360 38.86 -6.28 -8.52
C GLY A 360 38.43 -4.85 -8.22
N SER A 361 37.13 -4.53 -8.25
CA SER A 361 36.61 -3.23 -7.83
C SER A 361 36.74 -3.03 -6.31
N PRO A 362 36.81 -1.78 -5.80
CA PRO A 362 37.08 -1.48 -4.39
C PRO A 362 36.16 -2.15 -3.37
N ASN A 363 34.88 -2.31 -3.72
CA ASN A 363 33.84 -2.89 -2.84
C ASN A 363 33.29 -4.23 -3.38
N TYR A 364 34.03 -4.92 -4.23
CA TYR A 364 33.58 -6.23 -4.77
C TYR A 364 33.41 -7.27 -3.65
N ASP A 365 34.25 -7.25 -2.61
CA ASP A 365 34.13 -8.10 -1.42
C ASP A 365 32.76 -7.91 -0.72
N ILE A 366 32.22 -6.70 -0.72
CA ILE A 366 30.89 -6.41 -0.15
C ILE A 366 29.79 -6.95 -1.05
N LYS A 367 29.94 -6.91 -2.38
CA LYS A 367 29.01 -7.58 -3.32
C LYS A 367 28.97 -9.08 -3.04
N GLN A 368 30.12 -9.73 -2.82
CA GLN A 368 30.16 -11.16 -2.48
C GLN A 368 29.42 -11.45 -1.17
N LEU A 369 29.57 -10.61 -0.15
CA LEU A 369 28.83 -10.73 1.10
C LEU A 369 27.32 -10.48 0.89
N ALA A 370 26.95 -9.55 0.02
CA ALA A 370 25.54 -9.28 -0.35
C ALA A 370 24.90 -10.47 -1.07
N LEU A 371 25.65 -11.15 -1.96
CA LEU A 371 25.22 -12.39 -2.62
C LEU A 371 24.99 -13.51 -1.61
N GLU A 372 25.92 -13.71 -0.68
CA GLU A 372 25.74 -14.69 0.41
C GLU A 372 24.48 -14.37 1.22
N CYS A 373 24.28 -13.12 1.58
CA CYS A 373 23.10 -12.67 2.33
C CYS A 373 21.81 -12.93 1.54
N ALA A 374 21.76 -12.56 0.26
CA ALA A 374 20.58 -12.73 -0.58
C ALA A 374 20.19 -14.19 -0.77
N THR A 375 21.16 -15.10 -0.92
CA THR A 375 20.89 -16.54 -1.05
C THR A 375 20.38 -17.18 0.24
N LYS A 376 20.71 -16.61 1.40
CA LYS A 376 20.28 -17.10 2.72
C LYS A 376 19.01 -16.43 3.25
N ARG A 377 18.74 -15.18 2.85
CA ARG A 377 17.71 -14.33 3.48
C ARG A 377 16.78 -13.64 2.47
N MET A 378 16.90 -13.87 1.18
CA MET A 378 16.24 -13.16 0.08
C MET A 378 16.50 -11.65 0.03
N TYR A 379 17.15 -11.06 0.99
CA TYR A 379 17.66 -9.71 1.01
C TYR A 379 19.18 -9.70 1.07
N PRO A 380 19.82 -8.66 0.51
CA PRO A 380 19.26 -7.47 -0.12
C PRO A 380 18.70 -7.71 -1.52
N ASP A 381 17.70 -6.90 -1.89
CA ASP A 381 17.39 -6.65 -3.30
C ASP A 381 18.48 -5.75 -3.90
N VAL A 382 18.62 -5.72 -5.23
CA VAL A 382 19.66 -4.92 -5.88
C VAL A 382 19.10 -3.83 -6.78
N LEU A 383 19.78 -2.68 -6.78
CA LEU A 383 19.59 -1.59 -7.75
C LEU A 383 20.78 -1.51 -8.70
N SER A 384 20.50 -1.25 -9.96
CA SER A 384 21.51 -0.92 -10.97
C SER A 384 21.66 0.60 -11.04
N TYR A 385 22.79 1.14 -10.57
CA TYR A 385 23.01 2.57 -10.41
C TYR A 385 22.73 3.35 -11.71
N ASP A 386 23.39 2.95 -12.81
CA ASP A 386 23.26 3.64 -14.08
C ASP A 386 21.85 3.52 -14.68
N LYS A 387 21.24 2.33 -14.56
CA LYS A 387 19.89 2.09 -15.08
C LYS A 387 18.80 2.87 -14.32
N ILE A 388 18.94 3.05 -13.01
CA ILE A 388 18.03 3.92 -12.24
C ILE A 388 18.13 5.36 -12.70
N ILE A 389 19.34 5.88 -12.98
CA ILE A 389 19.51 7.24 -13.52
C ILE A 389 18.85 7.36 -14.88
N GLU A 390 19.07 6.39 -15.76
CA GLU A 390 18.45 6.35 -17.09
C GLU A 390 16.92 6.42 -17.03
N LEU A 391 16.32 5.61 -16.14
CA LEU A 391 14.87 5.48 -16.04
C LEU A 391 14.18 6.63 -15.27
N THR A 392 14.88 7.25 -14.30
CA THR A 392 14.25 8.17 -13.36
C THR A 392 14.92 9.55 -13.25
N GLY A 393 15.99 9.77 -14.01
CA GLY A 393 16.71 11.06 -14.11
C GLY A 393 17.72 11.33 -13.00
N SER A 394 17.72 10.58 -11.88
CA SER A 394 18.73 10.66 -10.82
C SER A 394 18.78 9.36 -10.03
N PHE A 395 19.89 9.11 -9.32
CA PHE A 395 19.96 7.91 -8.47
C PHE A 395 19.31 8.13 -7.11
N LYS A 396 18.44 7.21 -6.72
CA LYS A 396 17.84 7.05 -5.39
C LYS A 396 17.26 5.65 -5.22
N VAL A 397 17.05 5.26 -3.96
CA VAL A 397 16.32 4.03 -3.66
C VAL A 397 14.80 4.25 -3.78
N PRO A 398 14.00 3.19 -3.96
CA PRO A 398 12.56 3.29 -3.93
C PRO A 398 12.03 3.60 -2.53
N MET A 399 10.90 4.30 -2.49
CA MET A 399 10.10 4.47 -1.29
C MET A 399 9.20 3.24 -1.11
N GLY A 400 9.16 2.71 0.12
CA GLY A 400 8.32 1.54 0.43
C GLY A 400 8.63 0.33 -0.45
N CYS A 401 7.61 -0.19 -1.14
CA CYS A 401 7.76 -1.40 -1.96
C CYS A 401 8.62 -1.17 -3.20
N ARG A 402 8.26 -0.21 -4.04
CA ARG A 402 8.85 0.01 -5.37
C ARG A 402 8.63 1.41 -5.96
N SER A 403 8.11 2.38 -5.20
CA SER A 403 7.81 3.71 -5.71
C SER A 403 9.08 4.53 -5.89
N PHE A 404 9.33 5.02 -7.10
CA PHE A 404 10.47 5.88 -7.42
C PHE A 404 10.06 7.32 -7.60
N LEU A 405 10.78 8.22 -6.90
CA LEU A 405 10.76 9.62 -7.24
C LEU A 405 11.37 9.83 -8.62
N GLN A 406 10.89 10.81 -9.35
CA GLN A 406 11.56 11.26 -10.59
C GLN A 406 12.61 12.31 -10.24
N GLY A 407 13.64 12.48 -11.09
CA GLY A 407 14.68 13.49 -10.91
C GLY A 407 14.08 14.89 -10.71
N TRP A 408 14.58 15.61 -9.72
CA TRP A 408 14.13 16.95 -9.40
C TRP A 408 15.29 17.80 -8.84
N LYS A 409 15.31 19.05 -9.21
CA LYS A 409 16.28 20.03 -8.73
C LYS A 409 15.55 21.19 -8.06
N ASP A 410 16.13 21.67 -6.98
CA ASP A 410 15.65 22.85 -6.30
C ASP A 410 15.89 24.15 -7.09
N GLU A 411 15.47 25.26 -6.54
CA GLU A 411 15.65 26.61 -7.11
C GLU A 411 17.11 27.02 -7.35
N ASN A 412 18.06 26.36 -6.69
CA ASN A 412 19.51 26.57 -6.87
C ASN A 412 20.10 25.56 -7.88
N GLY A 413 19.31 24.72 -8.49
CA GLY A 413 19.74 23.69 -9.44
C GLY A 413 20.37 22.46 -8.77
N VAL A 414 20.25 22.33 -7.43
CA VAL A 414 20.75 21.18 -6.66
C VAL A 414 19.77 20.04 -6.75
N GLU A 415 20.26 18.84 -7.08
CA GLU A 415 19.47 17.63 -7.07
C GLU A 415 19.05 17.25 -5.65
N VAL A 416 17.75 17.01 -5.45
CA VAL A 416 17.17 16.65 -4.16
C VAL A 416 16.38 15.34 -4.30
N ASN A 417 16.74 14.35 -3.52
CA ASN A 417 16.05 13.05 -3.42
C ASN A 417 15.47 12.85 -2.01
N SER A 418 16.30 12.87 -0.98
CA SER A 418 15.85 12.79 0.43
C SER A 418 14.95 13.98 0.79
N GLY A 419 13.97 13.75 1.64
CA GLY A 419 12.96 14.73 2.02
C GLY A 419 11.83 14.91 1.00
N ARG A 420 11.72 14.02 0.01
CA ARG A 420 10.63 14.03 -0.97
C ARG A 420 9.66 12.87 -0.74
N MET A 421 8.47 13.00 -1.29
CA MET A 421 7.34 12.11 -0.98
C MET A 421 6.48 11.78 -2.20
N ASN A 422 5.65 10.76 -2.00
CA ASN A 422 4.54 10.40 -2.88
C ASN A 422 3.20 10.70 -2.16
N LEU A 423 2.26 11.31 -2.87
CA LEU A 423 0.96 11.74 -2.33
C LEU A 423 -0.10 10.64 -2.38
N GLY A 424 0.11 9.59 -3.15
CA GLY A 424 -0.78 8.45 -3.23
C GLY A 424 -0.88 7.82 -4.62
N VAL A 425 -1.76 6.80 -4.71
CA VAL A 425 -1.90 5.95 -5.89
C VAL A 425 -3.37 5.77 -6.23
N VAL A 426 -3.69 5.74 -7.52
CA VAL A 426 -4.94 5.22 -8.09
C VAL A 426 -4.58 4.21 -9.18
N THR A 427 -5.11 2.99 -9.11
CA THR A 427 -4.78 1.92 -10.07
C THR A 427 -5.97 1.61 -10.97
N VAL A 428 -5.70 1.48 -12.27
CA VAL A 428 -6.69 1.11 -13.28
C VAL A 428 -6.69 -0.40 -13.49
N ASN A 429 -7.89 -0.98 -13.63
CA ASN A 429 -8.09 -2.40 -13.96
C ASN A 429 -8.02 -2.60 -15.48
N LEU A 430 -6.82 -2.79 -16.03
CA LEU A 430 -6.63 -3.00 -17.47
C LEU A 430 -7.31 -4.28 -17.99
N PRO A 431 -7.26 -5.45 -17.29
CA PRO A 431 -7.98 -6.63 -17.72
C PRO A 431 -9.48 -6.41 -17.92
N ARG A 432 -10.13 -5.64 -17.04
CA ARG A 432 -11.55 -5.32 -17.19
C ARG A 432 -11.83 -4.54 -18.47
N ILE A 433 -10.99 -3.57 -18.83
CA ILE A 433 -11.13 -2.82 -20.09
C ILE A 433 -11.07 -3.76 -21.27
N ALA A 434 -10.12 -4.70 -21.26
CA ALA A 434 -10.00 -5.71 -22.32
C ALA A 434 -11.22 -6.64 -22.39
N LEU A 435 -11.74 -7.07 -21.24
CA LEU A 435 -12.95 -7.91 -21.20
C LEU A 435 -14.21 -7.16 -21.68
N GLU A 436 -14.38 -5.90 -21.29
CA GLU A 436 -15.50 -5.04 -21.71
C GLU A 436 -15.46 -4.70 -23.21
N SER A 437 -14.27 -4.71 -23.80
CA SER A 437 -14.09 -4.46 -25.25
C SER A 437 -14.56 -5.62 -26.13
N GLU A 438 -14.78 -6.83 -25.55
CA GLU A 438 -15.24 -8.02 -26.28
C GLU A 438 -14.34 -8.38 -27.49
N GLY A 439 -13.05 -8.08 -27.41
CA GLY A 439 -12.07 -8.34 -28.47
C GLY A 439 -11.97 -7.26 -29.55
N ASP A 440 -12.70 -6.14 -29.42
CA ASP A 440 -12.59 -4.99 -30.31
C ASP A 440 -11.56 -3.99 -29.78
N MET A 441 -10.45 -3.81 -30.50
CA MET A 441 -9.38 -2.89 -30.12
C MET A 441 -9.82 -1.41 -30.10
N ASN A 442 -10.72 -0.99 -31.00
CA ASN A 442 -11.22 0.38 -30.99
C ASN A 442 -12.05 0.64 -29.72
N LYS A 443 -12.95 -0.29 -29.40
CA LYS A 443 -13.75 -0.24 -28.17
C LYS A 443 -12.87 -0.28 -26.91
N PHE A 444 -11.74 -1.03 -26.96
CA PHE A 444 -10.74 -1.01 -25.88
C PHE A 444 -10.23 0.40 -25.62
N TRP A 445 -9.80 1.11 -26.66
CA TRP A 445 -9.24 2.46 -26.52
C TRP A 445 -10.30 3.48 -26.10
N GLU A 446 -11.57 3.32 -26.52
CA GLU A 446 -12.67 4.18 -26.06
C GLU A 446 -12.89 4.02 -24.54
N ILE A 447 -13.00 2.78 -24.05
CA ILE A 447 -13.17 2.50 -22.62
C ILE A 447 -11.92 2.92 -21.85
N PHE A 448 -10.73 2.66 -22.38
CA PHE A 448 -9.47 3.07 -21.78
C PHE A 448 -9.42 4.59 -21.56
N ASN A 449 -9.80 5.38 -22.57
CA ASN A 449 -9.87 6.83 -22.47
C ASN A 449 -10.82 7.29 -21.35
N GLU A 450 -11.99 6.68 -21.24
CA GLU A 450 -12.95 6.98 -20.16
C GLU A 450 -12.34 6.67 -18.79
N ARG A 451 -11.70 5.51 -18.63
CA ARG A 451 -11.08 5.11 -17.35
C ARG A 451 -9.90 6.00 -16.97
N MET A 452 -9.12 6.48 -17.96
CA MET A 452 -8.04 7.43 -17.71
C MET A 452 -8.57 8.78 -17.20
N ASN A 453 -9.67 9.28 -17.74
CA ASN A 453 -10.29 10.54 -17.24
C ASN A 453 -10.78 10.36 -15.79
N ILE A 454 -11.38 9.23 -15.44
CA ILE A 454 -11.78 8.94 -14.05
C ILE A 454 -10.56 8.85 -13.13
N ALA A 455 -9.46 8.25 -13.60
CA ALA A 455 -8.22 8.15 -12.83
C ALA A 455 -7.57 9.52 -12.62
N GLU A 456 -7.59 10.40 -13.63
CA GLU A 456 -7.15 11.80 -13.51
C GLU A 456 -7.91 12.53 -12.41
N ASP A 457 -9.25 12.54 -12.47
CA ASP A 457 -10.10 13.17 -11.46
C ASP A 457 -9.81 12.63 -10.06
N ALA A 458 -9.62 11.32 -9.93
CA ALA A 458 -9.31 10.67 -8.66
C ALA A 458 -7.95 11.09 -8.10
N LEU A 459 -6.93 11.19 -8.96
CA LEU A 459 -5.57 11.60 -8.57
C LEU A 459 -5.53 13.10 -8.21
N VAL A 460 -6.18 13.95 -8.99
CA VAL A 460 -6.29 15.37 -8.70
C VAL A 460 -7.02 15.59 -7.38
N TYR A 461 -8.14 14.91 -7.17
CA TYR A 461 -8.87 14.96 -5.89
C TYR A 461 -7.96 14.56 -4.71
N ARG A 462 -7.13 13.54 -4.87
CA ARG A 462 -6.17 13.10 -3.82
C ARG A 462 -5.15 14.19 -3.51
N VAL A 463 -4.60 14.86 -4.51
CA VAL A 463 -3.68 15.99 -4.33
C VAL A 463 -4.36 17.12 -3.56
N GLU A 464 -5.53 17.57 -4.02
CA GLU A 464 -6.26 18.66 -3.38
C GLU A 464 -6.61 18.32 -1.93
N ARG A 465 -7.02 17.09 -1.66
CA ARG A 465 -7.30 16.64 -0.29
C ARG A 465 -6.05 16.65 0.59
N THR A 466 -4.90 16.19 0.09
CA THR A 466 -3.65 16.18 0.86
C THR A 466 -3.16 17.60 1.20
N LYS A 467 -3.42 18.57 0.34
CA LYS A 467 -3.09 19.99 0.58
C LYS A 467 -3.87 20.63 1.73
N GLU A 468 -5.00 20.06 2.13
CA GLU A 468 -5.78 20.54 3.28
C GLU A 468 -5.10 20.26 4.63
N ALA A 469 -4.05 19.43 4.66
CA ALA A 469 -3.23 19.23 5.86
C ALA A 469 -2.55 20.53 6.29
N THR A 470 -2.40 20.68 7.61
CA THR A 470 -1.57 21.73 8.20
C THR A 470 -0.26 21.15 8.71
N PRO A 471 0.82 21.94 8.85
CA PRO A 471 2.07 21.43 9.43
C PRO A 471 1.90 20.83 10.83
N ALA A 472 0.89 21.23 11.59
CA ALA A 472 0.58 20.68 12.90
C ALA A 472 -0.05 19.28 12.88
N ASN A 473 -0.61 18.84 11.74
CA ASN A 473 -1.19 17.49 11.62
C ASN A 473 -0.13 16.39 11.67
N ALA A 474 1.06 16.66 11.14
CA ALA A 474 2.19 15.74 11.14
C ALA A 474 3.52 16.51 11.33
N PRO A 475 3.84 17.01 12.56
CA PRO A 475 4.98 17.87 12.78
C PRO A 475 6.31 17.25 12.35
N ILE A 476 6.49 15.94 12.56
CA ILE A 476 7.72 15.24 12.16
C ILE A 476 7.97 15.35 10.65
N LEU A 477 6.91 15.32 9.83
CA LEU A 477 7.00 15.42 8.38
C LEU A 477 7.24 16.88 7.93
N TYR A 478 6.43 17.80 8.43
CA TYR A 478 6.35 19.16 7.90
C TYR A 478 7.19 20.18 8.65
N GLN A 479 7.33 20.05 9.97
CA GLN A 479 8.02 21.06 10.81
C GLN A 479 9.42 20.64 11.24
N TYR A 480 9.67 19.32 11.38
CA TYR A 480 10.92 18.84 12.01
C TYR A 480 11.88 18.15 11.05
N GLY A 481 11.61 18.22 9.75
CA GLY A 481 12.60 18.00 8.71
C GLY A 481 12.58 16.64 8.00
N ALA A 482 11.65 15.72 8.31
CA ALA A 482 11.56 14.46 7.55
C ALA A 482 11.35 14.71 6.05
N PHE A 483 10.63 15.77 5.68
CA PHE A 483 10.45 16.24 4.30
C PHE A 483 11.49 17.28 3.86
N GLY A 484 12.64 17.33 4.48
CA GLY A 484 13.76 18.23 4.17
C GLY A 484 13.52 19.65 4.66
N ARG A 485 12.71 20.45 3.96
CA ARG A 485 12.36 21.80 4.39
C ARG A 485 11.46 21.76 5.62
N ARG A 486 11.72 22.65 6.57
CA ARG A 486 10.92 22.84 7.80
C ARG A 486 9.94 23.97 7.61
N LEU A 487 8.64 23.67 7.67
CA LEU A 487 7.58 24.66 7.57
C LEU A 487 7.24 25.27 8.93
N GLY A 488 6.89 26.55 8.92
CA GLY A 488 6.24 27.19 10.04
C GLY A 488 4.82 26.67 10.23
N LYS A 489 4.24 26.87 11.43
CA LYS A 489 2.93 26.32 11.81
C LYS A 489 1.78 26.73 10.87
N ASP A 490 1.85 27.94 10.31
CA ASP A 490 0.80 28.54 9.50
C ASP A 490 1.16 28.52 7.98
N GLU A 491 2.25 27.89 7.58
CA GLU A 491 2.61 27.77 6.18
C GLU A 491 1.81 26.66 5.51
N SER A 492 1.57 26.81 4.20
CA SER A 492 0.89 25.78 3.41
C SER A 492 1.83 24.59 3.14
N VAL A 493 1.35 23.37 3.37
CA VAL A 493 2.08 22.12 3.05
C VAL A 493 2.34 21.97 1.55
N ASP A 494 1.53 22.63 0.69
CA ASP A 494 1.70 22.62 -0.77
C ASP A 494 3.07 23.16 -1.21
N GLN A 495 3.76 23.96 -0.39
CA GLN A 495 5.13 24.38 -0.66
C GLN A 495 6.11 23.19 -0.79
N LEU A 496 5.76 22.04 -0.20
CA LEU A 496 6.54 20.81 -0.32
C LEU A 496 6.08 19.90 -1.47
N PHE A 497 4.94 20.18 -2.09
CA PHE A 497 4.34 19.32 -3.11
C PHE A 497 4.47 19.87 -4.52
N LYS A 498 4.20 21.18 -4.68
CA LYS A 498 4.21 21.89 -5.98
C LYS A 498 5.56 21.91 -6.68
N ASN A 499 5.56 22.41 -7.91
CA ASN A 499 6.72 22.49 -8.80
C ASN A 499 7.34 21.12 -9.06
N ARG A 500 6.49 20.09 -9.18
CA ARG A 500 6.88 18.68 -9.40
C ARG A 500 7.77 18.07 -8.33
N ARG A 501 7.82 18.68 -7.12
CA ARG A 501 8.63 18.16 -6.02
C ARG A 501 8.04 16.87 -5.45
N ALA A 502 6.73 16.80 -5.24
CA ALA A 502 6.04 15.56 -4.88
C ALA A 502 5.64 14.76 -6.11
N THR A 503 5.57 13.44 -5.95
CA THR A 503 5.02 12.53 -6.95
C THR A 503 3.59 12.13 -6.59
N ILE A 504 2.80 11.77 -7.62
CA ILE A 504 1.51 11.10 -7.51
C ILE A 504 1.42 10.03 -8.59
N SER A 505 0.82 8.88 -8.29
CA SER A 505 1.02 7.69 -9.10
C SER A 505 -0.26 7.18 -9.76
N LEU A 506 -0.23 7.07 -11.09
CA LEU A 506 -1.18 6.31 -11.89
C LEU A 506 -0.74 4.86 -11.96
N GLY A 507 -1.46 3.97 -11.30
CA GLY A 507 -1.16 2.54 -11.25
C GLY A 507 -1.89 1.72 -12.31
N TYR A 508 -1.36 0.54 -12.60
CA TYR A 508 -2.02 -0.48 -13.44
C TYR A 508 -1.62 -1.88 -13.00
N ILE A 509 -2.47 -2.87 -13.33
CA ILE A 509 -2.17 -4.30 -13.18
C ILE A 509 -2.67 -5.08 -14.38
N GLY A 510 -2.24 -6.34 -14.50
CA GLY A 510 -2.81 -7.31 -15.41
C GLY A 510 -2.55 -7.05 -16.89
N LEU A 511 -1.44 -6.43 -17.24
CA LEU A 511 -1.07 -6.18 -18.64
C LEU A 511 -0.93 -7.49 -19.41
N TYR A 512 -0.52 -8.57 -18.74
CA TYR A 512 -0.43 -9.90 -19.32
C TYR A 512 -1.81 -10.43 -19.77
N GLU A 513 -2.82 -10.30 -18.93
CA GLU A 513 -4.20 -10.70 -19.21
C GLU A 513 -4.80 -9.86 -20.34
N VAL A 514 -4.47 -8.57 -20.43
CA VAL A 514 -4.93 -7.74 -21.56
C VAL A 514 -4.49 -8.33 -22.90
N ALA A 515 -3.20 -8.64 -23.06
CA ALA A 515 -2.71 -9.26 -24.27
C ALA A 515 -3.28 -10.68 -24.49
N THR A 516 -3.54 -11.42 -23.42
CA THR A 516 -4.18 -12.74 -23.49
C THR A 516 -5.59 -12.66 -24.08
N VAL A 517 -6.38 -11.62 -23.75
CA VAL A 517 -7.72 -11.40 -24.31
C VAL A 517 -7.69 -11.24 -25.85
N PHE A 518 -6.73 -10.49 -26.35
CA PHE A 518 -6.66 -10.16 -27.79
C PHE A 518 -5.88 -11.17 -28.63
N PHE A 519 -4.82 -11.76 -28.07
CA PHE A 519 -3.87 -12.60 -28.80
C PHE A 519 -3.81 -14.05 -28.33
N GLY A 520 -4.60 -14.41 -27.33
CA GLY A 520 -4.58 -15.74 -26.72
C GLY A 520 -3.40 -15.95 -25.78
N ASN A 521 -3.34 -17.15 -25.18
CA ASN A 521 -2.23 -17.51 -24.29
C ASN A 521 -0.93 -17.75 -25.08
N ASN A 522 0.24 -17.59 -24.48
CA ASN A 522 1.58 -17.69 -25.09
C ASN A 522 1.89 -16.60 -26.13
N TRP A 523 1.43 -15.40 -25.88
CA TRP A 523 1.67 -14.23 -26.74
C TRP A 523 3.06 -13.60 -26.59
N GLU A 524 3.88 -14.07 -25.67
CA GLU A 524 5.15 -13.45 -25.25
C GLU A 524 6.14 -13.22 -26.41
N ASN A 525 6.09 -14.11 -27.42
CA ASN A 525 6.90 -14.01 -28.65
C ASN A 525 6.13 -13.39 -29.83
N ASN A 526 4.92 -12.89 -29.61
CA ASN A 526 4.14 -12.20 -30.64
C ASN A 526 4.49 -10.71 -30.64
N PRO A 527 5.13 -10.19 -31.74
CA PRO A 527 5.50 -8.77 -31.81
C PRO A 527 4.31 -7.80 -31.74
N GLU A 528 3.17 -8.17 -32.34
CA GLU A 528 1.96 -7.32 -32.32
C GLU A 528 1.39 -7.21 -30.90
N ALA A 529 1.34 -8.31 -30.17
CA ALA A 529 0.89 -8.32 -28.78
C ALA A 529 1.84 -7.50 -27.89
N LYS A 530 3.15 -7.64 -28.11
CA LYS A 530 4.16 -6.85 -27.39
C LYS A 530 4.00 -5.35 -27.66
N GLU A 531 3.85 -4.97 -28.93
CA GLU A 531 3.68 -3.56 -29.30
C GLU A 531 2.38 -2.98 -28.75
N PHE A 532 1.27 -3.72 -28.80
CA PHE A 532 0.01 -3.29 -28.22
C PHE A 532 0.12 -3.02 -26.70
N THR A 533 0.80 -3.89 -25.97
CA THR A 533 1.02 -3.66 -24.53
C THR A 533 1.92 -2.44 -24.26
N LEU A 534 2.92 -2.20 -25.11
CA LEU A 534 3.78 -1.01 -25.03
C LEU A 534 3.03 0.28 -25.36
N ASP A 535 2.09 0.23 -26.33
CA ASP A 535 1.27 1.40 -26.68
C ASP A 535 0.37 1.82 -25.52
N ILE A 536 -0.15 0.88 -24.73
CA ILE A 536 -0.88 1.19 -23.50
C ILE A 536 0.01 2.00 -22.55
N ILE A 537 1.25 1.55 -22.29
CA ILE A 537 2.19 2.24 -21.39
C ILE A 537 2.59 3.61 -21.96
N ARG A 538 2.83 3.72 -23.27
CA ARG A 538 3.17 4.99 -23.92
C ARG A 538 2.02 6.01 -23.84
N ASP A 539 0.76 5.58 -24.04
CA ASP A 539 -0.37 6.49 -23.88
C ASP A 539 -0.54 6.95 -22.42
N MET A 540 -0.42 6.03 -21.47
CA MET A 540 -0.39 6.39 -20.06
C MET A 540 0.74 7.40 -19.76
N LYS A 541 1.95 7.20 -20.33
CA LYS A 541 3.10 8.10 -20.16
C LYS A 541 2.81 9.50 -20.68
N ARG A 542 2.27 9.60 -21.88
CA ARG A 542 1.86 10.87 -22.48
C ARG A 542 0.89 11.62 -21.55
N ARG A 543 -0.13 10.94 -21.03
CA ARG A 543 -1.13 11.55 -20.14
C ARG A 543 -0.54 12.05 -18.83
N VAL A 544 0.26 11.26 -18.16
CA VAL A 544 0.87 11.69 -16.87
C VAL A 544 1.84 12.86 -17.06
N GLU A 545 2.45 13.01 -18.23
CA GLU A 545 3.24 14.19 -18.60
C GLU A 545 2.36 15.42 -18.81
N GLU A 546 1.26 15.27 -19.56
CA GLU A 546 0.25 16.34 -19.74
C GLU A 546 -0.32 16.80 -18.40
N TRP A 547 -0.71 15.87 -17.53
CA TRP A 547 -1.20 16.19 -16.19
C TRP A 547 -0.14 16.87 -15.32
N SER A 548 1.12 16.44 -15.43
CA SER A 548 2.23 17.07 -14.69
C SER A 548 2.43 18.52 -15.10
N ASP A 549 2.31 18.84 -16.40
CA ASP A 549 2.37 20.20 -16.92
C ASP A 549 1.15 21.03 -16.48
N GLN A 550 -0.03 20.43 -16.53
CA GLN A 550 -1.29 21.10 -16.22
C GLN A 550 -1.43 21.44 -14.72
N TYR A 551 -1.09 20.52 -13.84
CA TYR A 551 -1.35 20.62 -12.39
C TYR A 551 -0.13 21.03 -11.57
N GLY A 552 1.08 20.92 -12.11
CA GLY A 552 2.32 21.33 -11.44
C GLY A 552 2.86 20.33 -10.40
N TYR A 553 2.35 19.10 -10.37
CA TYR A 553 2.85 17.97 -9.57
C TYR A 553 3.45 16.92 -10.51
N HIS A 554 4.28 16.01 -9.99
CA HIS A 554 4.88 14.98 -10.83
C HIS A 554 3.98 13.74 -10.87
N PHE A 555 3.12 13.63 -11.89
CA PHE A 555 2.38 12.41 -12.14
C PHE A 555 3.31 11.37 -12.80
N SER A 556 3.27 10.14 -12.34
CA SER A 556 4.13 9.07 -12.85
C SER A 556 3.39 7.74 -12.93
N ILE A 557 3.83 6.85 -13.82
CA ILE A 557 3.24 5.53 -13.95
C ILE A 557 3.85 4.60 -12.91
N TYR A 558 2.99 3.95 -12.14
CA TYR A 558 3.33 3.02 -11.09
C TYR A 558 2.90 1.60 -11.45
N SER A 559 3.86 0.71 -11.60
CA SER A 559 3.59 -0.71 -11.77
C SER A 559 3.13 -1.29 -10.44
N THR A 560 1.82 -1.25 -10.21
CA THR A 560 1.20 -1.53 -8.91
C THR A 560 1.56 -2.92 -8.40
N PRO A 561 1.96 -3.06 -7.13
CA PRO A 561 2.22 -4.37 -6.54
C PRO A 561 0.96 -5.22 -6.43
N SER A 562 1.17 -6.53 -6.51
CA SER A 562 0.12 -7.53 -6.47
C SER A 562 -0.40 -7.85 -5.05
N GLU A 563 -0.52 -6.91 -4.17
CA GLU A 563 -1.04 -7.14 -2.81
C GLU A 563 -2.46 -7.76 -2.82
N SER A 564 -3.41 -7.23 -2.09
CA SER A 564 -4.80 -7.67 -2.16
C SER A 564 -5.53 -7.27 -3.46
N LEU A 565 -4.94 -6.34 -4.24
CA LEU A 565 -5.60 -5.74 -5.40
C LEU A 565 -5.79 -6.71 -6.56
N THR A 566 -4.80 -7.56 -6.85
CA THR A 566 -4.90 -8.56 -7.93
C THR A 566 -5.98 -9.60 -7.67
N ASP A 567 -6.19 -9.96 -6.40
CA ASP A 567 -7.33 -10.77 -5.94
C ASP A 567 -8.66 -10.01 -6.09
N ARG A 568 -8.72 -8.78 -5.57
CA ARG A 568 -9.95 -7.96 -5.59
C ARG A 568 -10.46 -7.73 -7.01
N PHE A 569 -9.62 -7.32 -7.94
CA PHE A 569 -10.04 -7.06 -9.32
C PHE A 569 -10.46 -8.35 -10.02
N CYS A 570 -9.67 -9.42 -9.89
CA CYS A 570 -10.00 -10.70 -10.51
C CYS A 570 -11.33 -11.25 -9.99
N ARG A 571 -11.60 -11.18 -8.69
CA ARG A 571 -12.86 -11.62 -8.09
C ARG A 571 -14.06 -10.81 -8.62
N LEU A 572 -13.96 -9.48 -8.65
CA LEU A 572 -15.03 -8.62 -9.18
C LEU A 572 -15.28 -8.86 -10.67
N ASP A 573 -14.23 -9.19 -11.43
CA ASP A 573 -14.35 -9.51 -12.85
C ASP A 573 -14.92 -10.91 -13.05
N THR A 574 -14.57 -11.87 -12.20
CA THR A 574 -15.19 -13.20 -12.19
C THR A 574 -16.70 -13.12 -11.88
N GLU A 575 -17.10 -12.27 -10.94
CA GLU A 575 -18.51 -12.02 -10.63
C GLU A 575 -19.27 -11.43 -11.84
N LYS A 576 -18.60 -10.59 -12.63
CA LYS A 576 -19.21 -9.90 -13.78
C LYS A 576 -19.20 -10.71 -15.07
N PHE A 577 -18.09 -11.39 -15.38
CA PHE A 577 -17.86 -12.04 -16.68
C PHE A 577 -17.81 -13.57 -16.60
N GLY A 578 -17.82 -14.14 -15.40
CA GLY A 578 -17.62 -15.57 -15.18
C GLY A 578 -16.15 -15.98 -15.14
N SER A 579 -15.93 -17.29 -15.03
CA SER A 579 -14.58 -17.89 -15.07
C SER A 579 -14.11 -18.01 -16.51
N ILE A 580 -13.07 -17.27 -16.86
CA ILE A 580 -12.48 -17.23 -18.20
C ILE A 580 -11.09 -17.87 -18.13
N PRO A 581 -10.79 -18.91 -18.95
CA PRO A 581 -9.50 -19.59 -18.94
C PRO A 581 -8.31 -18.64 -19.11
N ASP A 582 -7.27 -18.85 -18.29
CA ASP A 582 -6.03 -18.05 -18.27
C ASP A 582 -6.19 -16.56 -17.90
N ILE A 583 -7.39 -16.10 -17.59
CA ILE A 583 -7.69 -14.73 -17.23
C ILE A 583 -8.24 -14.68 -15.80
N THR A 584 -9.52 -15.04 -15.60
CA THR A 584 -10.18 -14.97 -14.28
C THR A 584 -10.18 -16.29 -13.50
N ASP A 585 -9.96 -17.41 -14.15
CA ASP A 585 -9.94 -18.75 -13.54
C ASP A 585 -8.75 -18.97 -12.58
N LYS A 586 -7.72 -18.15 -12.68
CA LYS A 586 -6.56 -18.16 -11.78
C LYS A 586 -6.88 -17.65 -10.36
N GLU A 587 -7.98 -16.90 -10.23
CA GLU A 587 -8.40 -16.19 -9.01
C GLU A 587 -7.43 -15.06 -8.59
N TYR A 588 -6.52 -14.63 -9.47
CA TYR A 588 -5.66 -13.48 -9.35
C TYR A 588 -5.26 -12.94 -10.72
N TYR A 589 -4.96 -11.65 -10.80
CA TYR A 589 -4.33 -11.06 -11.98
C TYR A 589 -2.82 -10.99 -11.83
N THR A 590 -2.13 -11.00 -12.97
CA THR A 590 -0.68 -10.85 -13.01
C THR A 590 -0.26 -9.48 -12.50
N ASN A 591 0.82 -9.44 -11.75
CA ASN A 591 1.40 -8.23 -11.19
C ASN A 591 1.88 -7.30 -12.32
N SER A 592 1.28 -6.12 -12.43
CA SER A 592 1.63 -5.05 -13.38
C SER A 592 2.04 -5.54 -14.78
N PHE A 593 3.34 -5.42 -15.15
CA PHE A 593 3.92 -5.83 -16.45
C PHE A 593 4.59 -7.22 -16.41
N HIS A 594 4.51 -7.95 -15.31
CA HIS A 594 5.29 -9.16 -15.12
C HIS A 594 4.86 -10.30 -16.05
N TYR A 595 5.80 -11.20 -16.29
CA TYR A 595 5.56 -12.49 -16.91
C TYR A 595 4.62 -13.33 -16.04
N ASP A 596 3.76 -14.16 -16.65
CA ASP A 596 2.87 -15.05 -15.87
C ASP A 596 3.72 -16.03 -15.03
N VAL A 597 3.47 -16.05 -13.72
CA VAL A 597 4.24 -16.85 -12.76
C VAL A 597 4.17 -18.36 -12.98
N ARG A 598 3.17 -18.82 -13.76
CA ARG A 598 2.97 -20.23 -14.14
C ARG A 598 3.89 -20.67 -15.29
N LYS A 599 4.52 -19.71 -15.98
CA LYS A 599 5.42 -19.94 -17.11
C LYS A 599 6.85 -20.13 -16.62
N ASN A 600 7.69 -20.73 -17.46
CA ASN A 600 9.08 -21.07 -17.11
C ASN A 600 10.09 -20.44 -18.10
N PRO A 601 10.16 -19.12 -18.25
CA PRO A 601 11.28 -18.49 -18.93
C PRO A 601 12.56 -18.65 -18.11
N THR A 602 13.72 -18.58 -18.75
CA THR A 602 14.97 -18.35 -18.02
C THR A 602 14.95 -16.97 -17.35
N PRO A 603 15.74 -16.73 -16.28
CA PRO A 603 15.85 -15.38 -15.70
C PRO A 603 16.19 -14.30 -16.74
N PHE A 604 17.01 -14.64 -17.71
CA PHE A 604 17.45 -13.71 -18.77
C PHE A 604 16.34 -13.36 -19.74
N GLU A 605 15.59 -14.36 -20.21
CA GLU A 605 14.43 -14.16 -21.08
C GLU A 605 13.34 -13.34 -20.36
N LYS A 606 13.11 -13.64 -19.06
CA LYS A 606 12.16 -12.87 -18.26
C LYS A 606 12.57 -11.41 -18.11
N LEU A 607 13.82 -11.14 -17.80
CA LEU A 607 14.33 -9.77 -17.66
C LEU A 607 14.29 -9.01 -19.00
N ASP A 608 14.62 -9.67 -20.12
CA ASP A 608 14.51 -9.07 -21.46
C ASP A 608 13.06 -8.81 -21.87
N PHE A 609 12.13 -9.67 -21.46
CA PHE A 609 10.70 -9.45 -21.67
C PHE A 609 10.19 -8.23 -20.90
N GLU A 610 10.58 -8.08 -19.62
CA GLU A 610 10.03 -7.09 -18.70
C GLU A 610 10.69 -5.70 -18.81
N LYS A 611 11.98 -5.61 -19.16
CA LYS A 611 12.76 -4.35 -19.16
C LYS A 611 12.13 -3.23 -19.97
N VAL A 612 11.44 -3.57 -21.03
CA VAL A 612 10.89 -2.61 -22.00
C VAL A 612 9.75 -1.75 -21.42
N TYR A 613 9.07 -2.20 -20.38
CA TYR A 613 7.95 -1.47 -19.78
C TYR A 613 8.39 -0.26 -18.95
N PRO A 614 9.36 -0.38 -18.02
CA PRO A 614 9.96 0.80 -17.39
C PRO A 614 10.62 1.74 -18.41
N GLU A 615 11.28 1.22 -19.45
CA GLU A 615 11.87 2.01 -20.54
C GLU A 615 10.82 2.78 -21.34
N ALA A 616 9.62 2.20 -21.56
CA ALA A 616 8.50 2.85 -22.23
C ALA A 616 7.81 3.94 -21.38
N GLY A 617 8.15 4.04 -20.09
CA GLY A 617 7.64 5.07 -19.20
C GLY A 617 7.05 4.61 -17.88
N ALA A 618 6.94 3.30 -17.62
CA ALA A 618 6.47 2.78 -16.33
C ALA A 618 7.57 2.87 -15.24
N SER A 619 8.14 4.07 -15.08
CA SER A 619 9.32 4.34 -14.25
C SER A 619 9.03 4.98 -12.89
N GLY A 620 7.76 5.32 -12.59
CA GLY A 620 7.36 5.86 -11.29
C GLY A 620 7.25 4.83 -10.17
N GLY A 621 7.40 3.55 -10.51
CA GLY A 621 7.47 2.44 -9.56
C GLY A 621 7.54 1.12 -10.27
N PHE A 622 8.59 0.35 -10.02
CA PHE A 622 8.83 -0.95 -10.66
C PHE A 622 9.76 -1.81 -9.80
N ILE A 623 9.66 -3.12 -9.98
CA ILE A 623 10.61 -4.13 -9.49
C ILE A 623 10.46 -5.37 -10.33
N HIS A 624 11.58 -6.02 -10.65
CA HIS A 624 11.61 -7.31 -11.35
C HIS A 624 11.90 -8.42 -10.36
N TYR A 625 11.36 -9.60 -10.61
CA TYR A 625 11.59 -10.79 -9.78
C TYR A 625 12.04 -11.95 -10.64
N CYS A 626 12.97 -12.74 -10.12
CA CYS A 626 13.26 -14.08 -10.63
C CYS A 626 13.05 -15.10 -9.51
N GLU A 627 12.41 -16.21 -9.85
CA GLU A 627 12.17 -17.33 -8.96
C GLU A 627 13.32 -18.34 -9.12
N TYR A 628 14.05 -18.59 -8.05
CA TYR A 628 15.20 -19.48 -8.07
C TYR A 628 14.94 -20.76 -7.27
N PRO A 629 15.66 -21.86 -7.55
CA PRO A 629 15.81 -22.96 -6.61
C PRO A 629 16.62 -22.50 -5.38
N VAL A 630 16.90 -23.40 -4.45
CA VAL A 630 17.79 -23.10 -3.30
C VAL A 630 19.18 -22.72 -3.81
N LEU A 631 19.61 -21.49 -3.57
CA LEU A 631 20.86 -20.90 -4.08
C LEU A 631 22.02 -20.87 -3.08
N GLN A 632 21.83 -21.31 -1.85
CA GLN A 632 22.85 -21.20 -0.79
C GLN A 632 24.17 -21.87 -1.16
N GLN A 633 24.13 -22.95 -1.93
CA GLN A 633 25.32 -23.68 -2.37
C GLN A 633 25.95 -23.12 -3.65
N ASN A 634 25.26 -22.23 -4.36
CA ASN A 634 25.72 -21.67 -5.62
C ASN A 634 25.41 -20.17 -5.77
N PRO A 635 25.99 -19.30 -4.94
CA PRO A 635 25.79 -17.85 -5.04
C PRO A 635 26.29 -17.26 -6.37
N LYS A 636 27.20 -17.93 -7.08
CA LYS A 636 27.67 -17.49 -8.40
C LYS A 636 26.59 -17.53 -9.47
N ALA A 637 25.61 -18.42 -9.36
CA ALA A 637 24.46 -18.42 -10.24
C ALA A 637 23.63 -17.13 -10.08
N LEU A 638 23.46 -16.65 -8.85
CA LEU A 638 22.81 -15.38 -8.58
C LEU A 638 23.65 -14.20 -9.07
N GLU A 639 24.97 -14.24 -8.88
CA GLU A 639 25.89 -13.21 -9.38
C GLU A 639 25.74 -13.02 -10.88
N ALA A 640 25.72 -14.11 -11.65
CA ALA A 640 25.56 -14.05 -13.10
C ALA A 640 24.24 -13.36 -13.52
N VAL A 641 23.15 -13.57 -12.76
CA VAL A 641 21.88 -12.87 -13.04
C VAL A 641 21.96 -11.40 -12.63
N TRP A 642 22.59 -11.06 -11.51
CA TRP A 642 22.78 -9.66 -11.10
C TRP A 642 23.61 -8.88 -12.12
N ASP A 643 24.70 -9.47 -12.61
CA ASP A 643 25.58 -8.86 -13.63
C ASP A 643 24.82 -8.66 -14.96
N TYR A 644 24.02 -9.66 -15.37
CA TYR A 644 23.19 -9.56 -16.56
C TYR A 644 22.11 -8.46 -16.43
N ALA A 645 21.51 -8.37 -15.24
CA ALA A 645 20.44 -7.42 -14.95
C ALA A 645 20.92 -5.97 -14.95
N TYR A 646 22.20 -5.72 -14.63
CA TYR A 646 22.74 -4.38 -14.39
C TYR A 646 22.42 -3.36 -15.49
N ASP A 647 22.63 -3.72 -16.74
CA ASP A 647 22.38 -2.84 -17.90
C ASP A 647 20.92 -2.94 -18.44
N ARG A 648 20.08 -3.76 -17.85
CA ARG A 648 18.73 -4.07 -18.35
C ARG A 648 17.61 -3.58 -17.46
N VAL A 649 17.73 -3.80 -16.17
CA VAL A 649 16.67 -3.46 -15.21
C VAL A 649 17.24 -2.63 -14.06
N GLY A 650 16.45 -1.66 -13.60
CA GLY A 650 16.87 -0.79 -12.51
C GLY A 650 16.80 -1.42 -11.14
N TYR A 651 15.86 -2.37 -10.93
CA TYR A 651 15.55 -2.93 -9.62
C TYR A 651 15.18 -4.41 -9.73
N LEU A 652 15.96 -5.27 -9.06
CA LEU A 652 15.77 -6.73 -9.07
C LEU A 652 15.65 -7.30 -7.65
N GLY A 653 14.57 -8.03 -7.41
CA GLY A 653 14.35 -8.82 -6.20
C GLY A 653 14.72 -10.29 -6.43
N THR A 654 15.32 -10.92 -5.42
CA THR A 654 15.70 -12.33 -5.41
C THR A 654 14.64 -13.14 -4.68
N ASN A 655 14.06 -14.16 -5.34
CA ASN A 655 13.14 -15.10 -4.72
C ASN A 655 13.77 -16.49 -4.74
N THR A 656 14.25 -16.95 -3.59
CA THR A 656 14.82 -18.29 -3.39
C THR A 656 14.19 -18.92 -2.15
N PRO A 657 13.98 -20.25 -2.11
CA PRO A 657 13.42 -20.90 -0.93
C PRO A 657 14.36 -20.77 0.27
N ILE A 658 13.84 -20.26 1.36
CA ILE A 658 14.54 -20.07 2.64
C ILE A 658 13.67 -20.49 3.83
N ASP A 659 12.61 -21.25 3.58
CA ASP A 659 11.73 -21.71 4.65
C ASP A 659 12.48 -22.70 5.57
N ARG A 660 12.16 -22.67 6.86
CA ARG A 660 12.81 -23.51 7.86
C ARG A 660 11.82 -24.18 8.79
N CYS A 661 12.07 -25.43 9.10
CA CYS A 661 11.34 -26.22 10.10
C CYS A 661 12.22 -26.48 11.32
N TYR A 662 11.85 -25.95 12.49
CA TYR A 662 12.59 -26.16 13.75
C TYR A 662 12.33 -27.51 14.41
N LYS A 663 11.41 -28.34 13.87
CA LYS A 663 11.17 -29.72 14.37
C LYS A 663 12.08 -30.76 13.73
N CYS A 664 12.46 -30.57 12.47
CA CYS A 664 13.25 -31.55 11.72
C CYS A 664 14.47 -30.96 11.02
N ASP A 665 14.78 -29.68 11.29
CA ASP A 665 15.90 -28.91 10.74
C ASP A 665 15.93 -28.83 9.20
N PHE A 666 14.78 -29.04 8.53
CA PHE A 666 14.67 -28.86 7.09
C PHE A 666 14.78 -27.38 6.73
N GLU A 667 15.61 -27.06 5.75
CA GLU A 667 15.70 -25.74 5.11
C GLU A 667 15.46 -25.89 3.60
N GLY A 668 14.59 -25.07 3.02
CA GLY A 668 14.28 -25.11 1.60
C GLY A 668 12.87 -24.65 1.27
N ASP A 669 12.26 -25.25 0.25
CA ASP A 669 10.92 -24.88 -0.21
C ASP A 669 9.84 -25.71 0.48
N PHE A 670 8.90 -25.05 1.14
CA PHE A 670 7.74 -25.70 1.75
C PHE A 670 6.64 -25.90 0.73
N ASN A 671 5.96 -27.05 0.83
CA ASN A 671 4.84 -27.37 -0.03
C ASN A 671 3.64 -26.48 0.28
N PRO A 672 2.98 -25.86 -0.74
CA PRO A 672 1.74 -25.13 -0.54
C PRO A 672 0.62 -26.08 -0.08
N THR A 673 -0.25 -25.57 0.80
CA THR A 673 -1.49 -26.22 1.26
C THR A 673 -2.67 -25.34 0.93
N GLU A 674 -3.90 -25.74 1.27
CA GLU A 674 -5.09 -24.90 1.03
C GLU A 674 -4.98 -23.48 1.62
N ARG A 675 -4.34 -23.32 2.77
CA ARG A 675 -4.29 -22.05 3.52
C ARG A 675 -2.91 -21.66 4.05
N GLY A 676 -1.84 -22.24 3.53
CA GLY A 676 -0.50 -21.94 4.01
C GLY A 676 0.53 -22.86 3.39
N PHE A 677 1.52 -23.26 4.17
CA PHE A 677 2.66 -24.06 3.71
C PHE A 677 3.03 -25.12 4.74
N ALA A 678 3.49 -26.26 4.29
CA ALA A 678 3.90 -27.37 5.16
C ALA A 678 5.30 -27.84 4.80
N CYS A 679 6.08 -28.22 5.81
CA CYS A 679 7.40 -28.80 5.64
C CYS A 679 7.32 -30.10 4.81
N PRO A 680 8.08 -30.23 3.71
CA PRO A 680 8.03 -31.42 2.87
C PRO A 680 8.58 -32.67 3.56
N ASN A 681 9.46 -32.51 4.58
CA ASN A 681 10.09 -33.61 5.30
C ASN A 681 9.20 -34.21 6.41
N CYS A 682 8.48 -33.37 7.19
CA CYS A 682 7.73 -33.86 8.35
C CYS A 682 6.26 -33.38 8.41
N GLY A 683 5.78 -32.65 7.40
CA GLY A 683 4.41 -32.14 7.34
C GLY A 683 4.10 -31.00 8.33
N ASN A 684 5.09 -30.50 9.08
CA ASN A 684 4.88 -29.45 10.06
C ASN A 684 4.46 -28.14 9.41
N SER A 685 3.36 -27.54 9.92
CA SER A 685 2.82 -26.24 9.46
C SER A 685 2.52 -25.29 10.62
N ASP A 686 2.94 -25.62 11.84
CA ASP A 686 2.71 -24.80 13.03
C ASP A 686 3.55 -23.50 12.98
N PRO A 687 2.93 -22.32 12.94
CA PRO A 687 3.63 -21.02 12.86
C PRO A 687 4.67 -20.78 13.96
N LYS A 688 4.52 -21.46 15.10
CA LYS A 688 5.47 -21.35 16.23
C LYS A 688 6.76 -22.09 15.99
N THR A 689 6.74 -23.13 15.17
CA THR A 689 7.84 -24.06 14.95
C THR A 689 8.30 -24.14 13.49
N VAL A 690 7.81 -23.22 12.64
CA VAL A 690 8.31 -23.02 11.29
C VAL A 690 8.60 -21.53 11.06
N ASP A 691 9.51 -21.25 10.13
CA ASP A 691 9.76 -19.91 9.59
C ASP A 691 9.53 -19.98 8.08
N VAL A 692 8.34 -19.53 7.64
CA VAL A 692 7.94 -19.52 6.22
C VAL A 692 8.05 -18.11 5.70
N VAL A 693 8.99 -17.88 4.78
CA VAL A 693 9.26 -16.56 4.22
C VAL A 693 9.01 -16.56 2.72
N LYS A 694 8.08 -15.75 2.27
CA LYS A 694 7.74 -15.60 0.86
C LYS A 694 7.74 -14.12 0.45
N ARG A 695 8.09 -13.86 -0.81
CA ARG A 695 7.89 -12.53 -1.39
C ARG A 695 6.39 -12.30 -1.63
N THR A 696 5.80 -11.36 -0.93
CA THR A 696 4.37 -11.06 -1.07
C THR A 696 4.11 -9.98 -2.11
N CYS A 697 4.97 -8.97 -2.15
CA CYS A 697 4.96 -7.89 -3.15
C CYS A 697 6.38 -7.32 -3.28
N GLY A 698 6.60 -6.05 -3.03
CA GLY A 698 7.96 -5.46 -2.95
C GLY A 698 8.74 -5.81 -1.70
N TYR A 699 8.15 -6.52 -0.73
CA TYR A 699 8.76 -6.96 0.53
C TYR A 699 8.39 -8.41 0.84
N LEU A 700 9.10 -8.98 1.83
CA LEU A 700 8.88 -10.33 2.31
C LEU A 700 7.72 -10.37 3.31
N GLY A 701 7.09 -11.52 3.44
CA GLY A 701 6.08 -11.80 4.44
C GLY A 701 6.19 -13.22 4.97
N ASN A 702 5.54 -13.46 6.11
CA ASN A 702 5.39 -14.80 6.68
C ASN A 702 3.91 -15.22 6.57
N PRO A 703 3.51 -15.86 5.45
CA PRO A 703 2.11 -16.22 5.21
C PRO A 703 1.58 -17.28 6.18
N GLN A 704 2.46 -18.02 6.85
CA GLN A 704 2.09 -19.01 7.85
C GLN A 704 1.64 -18.35 9.17
N ALA A 705 2.30 -17.27 9.56
CA ALA A 705 1.95 -16.50 10.75
C ALA A 705 0.85 -15.45 10.48
N ARG A 706 0.81 -14.91 9.27
CA ARG A 706 -0.12 -13.85 8.85
C ARG A 706 -0.75 -14.23 7.50
N PRO A 707 -1.92 -14.86 7.51
CA PRO A 707 -2.63 -15.28 6.30
C PRO A 707 -2.86 -14.11 5.33
N MET A 708 -2.85 -14.43 4.05
CA MET A 708 -3.08 -13.49 2.95
C MET A 708 -4.44 -13.76 2.29
N VAL A 709 -4.89 -12.83 1.45
CA VAL A 709 -6.05 -13.07 0.57
C VAL A 709 -5.80 -14.27 -0.34
N ASN A 710 -6.89 -14.95 -0.71
CA ASN A 710 -6.81 -16.23 -1.42
C ASN A 710 -6.04 -16.15 -2.74
N GLY A 711 -6.31 -15.14 -3.58
CA GLY A 711 -5.63 -14.98 -4.85
C GLY A 711 -4.13 -14.76 -4.69
N ARG A 712 -3.70 -14.11 -3.60
CA ARG A 712 -2.27 -13.95 -3.31
C ARG A 712 -1.59 -15.26 -2.95
N HIS A 713 -2.27 -16.07 -2.14
CA HIS A 713 -1.79 -17.42 -1.80
C HIS A 713 -1.68 -18.30 -3.05
N LYS A 714 -2.70 -18.29 -3.92
CA LYS A 714 -2.69 -19.04 -5.18
C LYS A 714 -1.58 -18.59 -6.13
N GLU A 715 -1.34 -17.30 -6.24
CA GLU A 715 -0.26 -16.77 -7.07
C GLU A 715 1.11 -17.27 -6.59
N ILE A 716 1.39 -17.20 -5.29
CA ILE A 716 2.66 -17.69 -4.72
C ILE A 716 2.82 -19.20 -4.91
N ALA A 717 1.73 -19.96 -4.71
CA ALA A 717 1.74 -21.42 -4.91
C ALA A 717 1.94 -21.83 -6.38
N ALA A 718 1.54 -20.98 -7.33
CA ALA A 718 1.67 -21.24 -8.76
C ALA A 718 3.05 -20.88 -9.35
N ARG A 719 3.94 -20.25 -8.59
CA ARG A 719 5.25 -19.79 -9.09
C ARG A 719 6.14 -20.95 -9.51
N VAL A 720 6.68 -20.84 -10.74
CA VAL A 720 7.62 -21.81 -11.31
C VAL A 720 9.05 -21.30 -11.13
N LYS A 721 9.98 -22.21 -10.81
CA LYS A 721 11.41 -21.87 -10.65
C LYS A 721 12.09 -21.75 -12.01
N HIS A 722 12.76 -20.63 -12.27
CA HIS A 722 13.31 -20.26 -13.58
C HIS A 722 14.65 -20.92 -13.93
N MET A 723 15.25 -21.73 -13.04
CA MET A 723 16.57 -22.36 -13.24
C MET A 723 16.56 -23.87 -12.95
N ASN A 724 15.41 -24.52 -13.00
CA ASN A 724 15.30 -25.94 -12.69
C ASN A 724 16.04 -26.82 -13.71
N GLY A 725 17.20 -27.36 -13.30
CA GLY A 725 17.89 -28.45 -14.01
C GLY A 725 18.49 -28.11 -15.38
N SER A 726 18.61 -26.84 -15.75
CA SER A 726 19.20 -26.41 -17.00
C SER A 726 20.55 -25.71 -16.81
N THR A 727 21.55 -26.11 -17.59
CA THR A 727 22.79 -25.35 -17.76
C THR A 727 22.53 -24.17 -18.68
N ILE A 728 22.72 -22.95 -18.19
CA ILE A 728 22.52 -21.74 -18.96
C ILE A 728 23.88 -21.19 -19.38
N LYS A 729 24.07 -20.97 -20.69
CA LYS A 729 25.28 -20.34 -21.24
C LYS A 729 25.07 -18.82 -21.39
N ILE A 730 25.88 -18.05 -20.68
CA ILE A 730 25.87 -16.59 -20.74
C ILE A 730 27.26 -16.12 -21.18
N ALA A 731 27.36 -15.42 -22.29
CA ALA A 731 28.61 -14.84 -22.78
C ALA A 731 29.81 -15.82 -22.79
N GLY A 732 29.53 -17.11 -23.03
CA GLY A 732 30.55 -18.16 -23.05
C GLY A 732 30.80 -18.88 -21.72
N HIS A 733 30.13 -18.49 -20.64
CA HIS A 733 30.17 -19.17 -19.34
C HIS A 733 28.96 -20.08 -19.13
N GLU A 734 29.21 -21.30 -18.63
CA GLU A 734 28.13 -22.21 -18.22
C GLU A 734 27.76 -21.92 -16.76
N VAL A 735 26.48 -21.59 -16.50
CA VAL A 735 25.92 -21.48 -15.16
C VAL A 735 25.04 -22.70 -14.93
N THR A 736 25.50 -23.61 -14.06
CA THR A 736 24.73 -24.78 -13.63
C THR A 736 24.21 -24.58 -12.23
N ASN A 737 23.03 -25.17 -11.95
CA ASN A 737 22.47 -25.25 -10.60
C ASN A 737 23.37 -26.05 -9.66
#